data_270bf38f38a0f5a4f496d193ed1d7962
#
_entry.id   270bf38f38a0f5a4f496d193ed1d7962
#
_cell.length_a   1.000
_cell.length_b   1.000
_cell.length_c   1.000
_cell.angle_alpha   90.00
_cell.angle_beta   90.00
_cell.angle_gamma   90.00
#
_symmetry.space_group_name_H-M   'P 1'
#
loop_
_entity.id
_entity.type
_entity.pdbx_description
1 polymer ?
#
loop_
_entity_poly.entity_id
_entity_poly.type
_entity_poly.pdbx_seq_one_letter_code
_entity_poly.pdbx_strand_id
1 'polypeptide(L)'
;MARTRRPIPSHNLKRTRDGEVKRRNIVWRWRRLFYLVALVMIVGIAGVGFVLSQVELPDAPEIADQTTFICTSEVRPGQCNENTAIAELHGEEDRVNVGLEQVPDVVINAVISAEDRDFFDHRGVDPIGIARAAYTDIRGNSASRQGGSTITQQYVKNVYLSDERTLTRKIREAVMAVKLEQELSKEEILEAYLNTIYFGRGAYGIQAAAQAYFDRDVSELNLPEAALLAGLIRSPHRAEPYREPEEARRRRRTVLDAMLEEGYITRDERDAADDWPFDSFHHLVHWESTDSVEVRADARLIGADYFVEYVRSQLADRYGDAAVFGGGLRVYTTLDLDLQDKARRAVTETLDQDGDPAGALVALDDQGQVKAMMGGTDFSTDKVNLAVGADGGGSGRQPGSTFKAFAVAEAVRQGYSLESLVRSPSTEVFPDANAGADWTVRGGCCGGTATIIEATARSSNTAFANLMLDLGPDAVVDMAQELGVESPFENVVPSLILGTGAVSVLDMATAYSTFANQGTRIDARVITRVERADGTLVEEFTATRTPVLTVDEAAKVTHALEGVIDGGTGTVADIGRPAAGKTGTTQNNWDAWFVGYTPRLTAAVWMGYPEGSIEMTSVHGQTVQGGNFPAIMWQRFMASALEGTDVEEFPDPGDLDEGDPLDADLGIGAAPPPTTPYVPPVTAGPDASTPTTTPDTTPSTEPTPTTAPTDGGGDGGGGGGGDPGTG
;
A
#
# COMPACT_ATOMS: atom_id res chain seq x y z
N MET A 1 55.20 29.11 23.56
CA MET A 1 55.10 28.92 22.11
C MET A 1 53.87 29.67 21.60
N ALA A 2 54.11 30.69 20.77
CA ALA A 2 53.14 31.69 20.38
C ALA A 2 52.12 31.17 19.35
N ARG A 3 50.82 31.32 19.62
CA ARG A 3 49.74 31.10 18.63
C ARG A 3 49.67 32.30 17.69
N THR A 4 50.02 32.11 16.44
CA THR A 4 49.83 33.07 15.35
C THR A 4 48.33 33.22 15.03
N ARG A 5 47.80 34.43 15.22
CA ARG A 5 46.45 34.84 14.79
C ARG A 5 46.47 35.08 13.28
N ARG A 6 45.51 34.45 12.56
CA ARG A 6 45.25 34.72 11.13
C ARG A 6 44.64 36.13 10.97
N PRO A 7 45.00 36.88 9.93
CA PRO A 7 44.47 38.21 9.69
C PRO A 7 43.04 38.14 9.14
N ILE A 8 42.18 39.06 9.61
CA ILE A 8 40.78 39.26 9.18
C ILE A 8 40.78 40.02 7.84
N PRO A 9 39.90 39.65 6.85
CA PRO A 9 39.85 40.31 5.55
C PRO A 9 39.39 41.78 5.67
N SER A 10 40.07 42.66 4.93
CA SER A 10 40.04 44.13 5.04
C SER A 10 38.84 44.87 4.38
N HIS A 11 37.74 44.20 4.02
CA HIS A 11 36.75 44.80 3.14
C HIS A 11 35.58 45.56 3.78
N ASN A 12 35.58 45.81 5.10
CA ASN A 12 34.49 46.47 5.79
C ASN A 12 34.86 47.65 6.72
N LEU A 13 35.93 48.34 6.46
CA LEU A 13 36.36 49.50 7.26
C LEU A 13 36.21 50.81 6.48
N LYS A 14 35.21 51.63 6.80
CA LYS A 14 35.18 53.03 6.36
C LYS A 14 35.99 53.89 7.34
N ARG A 15 37.04 54.59 6.82
CA ARG A 15 37.83 55.57 7.58
C ARG A 15 37.09 56.91 7.60
N THR A 16 37.10 57.58 8.74
CA THR A 16 36.70 58.98 8.87
C THR A 16 37.86 59.88 8.41
N ARG A 17 37.56 61.19 8.16
CA ARG A 17 38.53 62.16 7.63
C ARG A 17 39.72 62.41 8.54
N ASP A 18 39.62 61.96 9.82
CA ASP A 18 40.66 62.12 10.86
C ASP A 18 41.38 60.78 11.18
N GLY A 19 41.24 59.74 10.35
CA GLY A 19 41.99 58.48 10.45
C GLY A 19 41.52 57.46 11.49
N GLU A 20 40.43 57.76 12.26
CA GLU A 20 39.91 56.79 13.24
C GLU A 20 39.01 55.72 12.61
N VAL A 21 39.21 54.47 13.07
CA VAL A 21 38.45 53.32 12.61
C VAL A 21 37.16 53.19 13.45
N LYS A 22 36.04 53.65 12.92
CA LYS A 22 34.74 53.46 13.57
C LYS A 22 34.24 52.02 13.33
N ARG A 23 34.28 51.19 14.36
CA ARG A 23 33.58 49.89 14.37
C ARG A 23 32.08 50.14 14.16
N ARG A 24 31.57 49.76 13.00
CA ARG A 24 30.11 49.80 12.72
C ARG A 24 29.44 48.87 13.71
N ASN A 25 28.62 49.42 14.65
CA ASN A 25 27.92 48.64 15.64
C ASN A 25 26.98 47.65 14.96
N ILE A 26 27.42 46.39 14.81
CA ILE A 26 26.66 45.23 14.37
C ILE A 26 25.38 45.10 15.23
N VAL A 27 25.48 45.42 16.52
CA VAL A 27 24.34 45.45 17.47
C VAL A 27 23.19 46.33 17.01
N TRP A 28 23.41 47.43 16.25
CA TRP A 28 22.36 48.35 15.80
C TRP A 28 21.55 47.79 14.62
N ARG A 29 22.13 46.92 13.77
CA ARG A 29 21.41 46.21 12.71
C ARG A 29 20.54 45.08 13.26
N TRP A 30 21.06 44.35 14.27
CA TRP A 30 20.33 43.26 14.93
C TRP A 30 19.14 43.79 15.75
N ARG A 31 19.23 45.00 16.35
CA ARG A 31 18.09 45.63 17.02
C ARG A 31 16.89 45.86 16.09
N ARG A 32 17.10 46.29 14.86
CA ARG A 32 16.00 46.47 13.88
C ARG A 32 15.38 45.12 13.48
N LEU A 33 16.20 44.11 13.28
CA LEU A 33 15.72 42.75 13.00
C LEU A 33 14.93 42.21 14.22
N PHE A 34 15.47 42.43 15.43
CA PHE A 34 14.80 42.03 16.66
C PHE A 34 13.41 42.71 16.83
N TYR A 35 13.34 44.02 16.59
CA TYR A 35 12.05 44.73 16.64
C TYR A 35 11.09 44.30 15.53
N LEU A 36 11.58 43.95 14.35
CA LEU A 36 10.75 43.45 13.25
C LEU A 36 10.21 42.05 13.61
N VAL A 37 11.04 41.17 14.13
CA VAL A 37 10.63 39.86 14.62
C VAL A 37 9.66 39.95 15.79
N ALA A 38 9.93 40.87 16.75
CA ALA A 38 9.03 41.12 17.87
C ALA A 38 7.68 41.70 17.40
N LEU A 39 7.67 42.60 16.43
CA LEU A 39 6.45 43.15 15.84
C LEU A 39 5.65 42.05 15.11
N VAL A 40 6.30 41.23 14.31
CA VAL A 40 5.67 40.09 13.62
C VAL A 40 5.08 39.12 14.64
N MET A 41 5.79 38.83 15.73
CA MET A 41 5.28 37.99 16.81
C MET A 41 4.06 38.63 17.50
N ILE A 42 4.10 39.94 17.82
CA ILE A 42 2.98 40.64 18.43
C ILE A 42 1.77 40.65 17.52
N VAL A 43 1.97 40.94 16.23
CA VAL A 43 0.88 40.92 15.23
C VAL A 43 0.34 39.49 15.04
N GLY A 44 1.23 38.48 15.07
CA GLY A 44 0.84 37.06 15.05
C GLY A 44 0.02 36.68 16.26
N ILE A 45 0.45 37.02 17.47
CA ILE A 45 -0.29 36.75 18.72
C ILE A 45 -1.63 37.51 18.74
N ALA A 46 -1.66 38.76 18.32
CA ALA A 46 -2.90 39.54 18.23
C ALA A 46 -3.86 38.95 17.17
N GLY A 47 -3.32 38.48 16.04
CA GLY A 47 -4.09 37.78 15.00
C GLY A 47 -4.69 36.46 15.49
N VAL A 48 -3.89 35.64 16.20
CA VAL A 48 -4.38 34.42 16.86
C VAL A 48 -5.43 34.74 17.89
N GLY A 49 -5.20 35.73 18.76
CA GLY A 49 -6.18 36.16 19.76
C GLY A 49 -7.49 36.65 19.14
N PHE A 50 -7.43 37.37 18.02
CA PHE A 50 -8.61 37.80 17.28
C PHE A 50 -9.36 36.60 16.67
N VAL A 51 -8.66 35.64 16.05
CA VAL A 51 -9.27 34.40 15.52
C VAL A 51 -9.92 33.59 16.64
N LEU A 52 -9.23 33.44 17.78
CA LEU A 52 -9.77 32.75 18.96
C LEU A 52 -11.07 33.42 19.49
N SER A 53 -11.19 34.75 19.39
CA SER A 53 -12.39 35.49 19.83
C SER A 53 -13.58 35.35 18.87
N GLN A 54 -13.35 34.93 17.62
CA GLN A 54 -14.39 34.75 16.60
C GLN A 54 -14.88 33.30 16.46
N VAL A 55 -14.13 32.33 17.00
CA VAL A 55 -14.53 30.91 16.96
C VAL A 55 -15.38 30.64 18.20
N GLU A 56 -16.66 30.41 18.03
CA GLU A 56 -17.51 29.78 19.07
C GLU A 56 -17.36 28.28 18.96
N LEU A 57 -17.20 27.58 20.09
CA LEU A 57 -17.34 26.13 20.12
C LEU A 57 -18.81 25.83 19.87
N PRO A 58 -19.17 25.12 18.80
CA PRO A 58 -20.54 24.63 18.67
C PRO A 58 -20.83 23.70 19.84
N ASP A 59 -22.09 23.63 20.26
CA ASP A 59 -22.52 22.55 21.16
C ASP A 59 -22.04 21.24 20.55
N ALA A 60 -21.51 20.34 21.40
CA ALA A 60 -21.09 19.02 20.91
C ALA A 60 -22.29 18.43 20.17
N PRO A 61 -22.17 18.13 18.88
CA PRO A 61 -23.29 17.55 18.17
C PRO A 61 -23.69 16.28 18.93
N GLU A 62 -24.98 16.13 19.26
CA GLU A 62 -25.51 14.79 19.50
C GLU A 62 -25.18 14.03 18.21
N ILE A 63 -24.16 13.17 18.28
CA ILE A 63 -23.83 12.29 17.17
C ILE A 63 -25.02 11.33 17.09
N ALA A 64 -26.06 11.72 16.33
CA ALA A 64 -27.12 10.81 15.98
C ALA A 64 -26.43 9.70 15.17
N ASP A 65 -26.38 8.50 15.70
CA ASP A 65 -25.91 7.32 14.97
C ASP A 65 -26.78 7.16 13.74
N GLN A 66 -26.27 7.65 12.61
CA GLN A 66 -26.96 7.56 11.34
C GLN A 66 -26.22 6.54 10.50
N THR A 67 -26.93 5.50 10.12
CA THR A 67 -26.45 4.47 9.20
C THR A 67 -25.88 5.07 7.93
N THR A 68 -24.67 4.68 7.57
CA THR A 68 -24.07 4.98 6.27
C THR A 68 -24.54 3.93 5.27
N PHE A 69 -24.99 4.38 4.09
CA PHE A 69 -25.44 3.52 3.01
C PHE A 69 -24.46 3.51 1.85
N ILE A 70 -24.12 2.31 1.35
CA ILE A 70 -23.30 2.11 0.16
C ILE A 70 -24.22 1.68 -0.98
N CYS A 71 -24.19 2.42 -2.08
CA CYS A 71 -25.06 2.24 -3.24
C CYS A 71 -24.25 1.99 -4.51
N THR A 72 -24.83 1.26 -5.47
CA THR A 72 -24.23 0.91 -6.77
C THR A 72 -24.17 2.07 -7.75
N SER A 73 -23.55 1.84 -8.90
CA SER A 73 -23.46 2.80 -10.00
C SER A 73 -24.81 3.17 -10.63
N GLU A 74 -25.83 2.34 -10.43
CA GLU A 74 -27.18 2.56 -10.98
C GLU A 74 -28.01 3.55 -10.16
N VAL A 75 -27.63 3.77 -8.89
CA VAL A 75 -28.37 4.63 -7.97
C VAL A 75 -27.98 6.09 -8.20
N ARG A 76 -28.97 6.94 -8.48
CA ARG A 76 -28.74 8.37 -8.76
C ARG A 76 -28.49 9.16 -7.48
N PRO A 77 -27.72 10.27 -7.56
CA PRO A 77 -27.55 11.21 -6.45
C PRO A 77 -28.90 11.59 -5.78
N GLY A 78 -28.91 11.60 -4.46
CA GLY A 78 -30.08 11.83 -3.64
C GLY A 78 -31.03 10.63 -3.49
N GLN A 79 -30.72 9.47 -4.07
CA GLN A 79 -31.54 8.26 -3.99
C GLN A 79 -30.90 7.08 -3.21
N CYS A 80 -29.72 7.29 -2.65
CA CYS A 80 -29.06 6.28 -1.84
C CYS A 80 -29.67 6.22 -0.43
N ASN A 81 -30.37 5.13 -0.12
CA ASN A 81 -31.09 4.91 1.13
C ASN A 81 -31.20 3.41 1.43
N GLU A 82 -31.84 3.03 2.52
CA GLU A 82 -32.02 1.64 2.98
C GLU A 82 -32.57 0.68 1.90
N ASN A 83 -33.40 1.17 0.99
CA ASN A 83 -34.04 0.33 -0.04
C ASN A 83 -33.16 0.17 -1.29
N THR A 84 -32.19 1.04 -1.50
CA THR A 84 -31.32 1.07 -2.69
C THR A 84 -29.88 0.70 -2.38
N ALA A 85 -29.49 0.70 -1.11
CA ALA A 85 -28.18 0.33 -0.65
C ALA A 85 -27.88 -1.15 -0.87
N ILE A 86 -26.65 -1.47 -1.22
CA ILE A 86 -26.12 -2.84 -1.23
C ILE A 86 -25.48 -3.21 0.11
N ALA A 87 -25.09 -2.21 0.89
CA ALA A 87 -24.58 -2.40 2.24
C ALA A 87 -24.92 -1.23 3.14
N GLU A 88 -25.04 -1.56 4.41
CA GLU A 88 -25.26 -0.64 5.50
C GLU A 88 -24.10 -0.75 6.48
N LEU A 89 -23.57 0.41 6.87
CA LEU A 89 -22.52 0.50 7.87
C LEU A 89 -23.13 1.12 9.12
N HIS A 90 -23.26 0.31 10.15
CA HIS A 90 -23.81 0.71 11.43
C HIS A 90 -22.69 0.99 12.42
N GLY A 91 -22.83 2.07 13.21
CA GLY A 91 -22.12 2.18 14.47
C GLY A 91 -22.85 1.31 15.48
N GLU A 92 -22.22 0.31 16.04
CA GLU A 92 -22.85 -0.40 17.15
C GLU A 92 -23.03 0.54 18.36
N GLU A 93 -24.24 0.57 18.91
CA GLU A 93 -24.63 1.37 20.07
C GLU A 93 -24.07 0.84 21.41
N ASP A 94 -22.96 0.18 21.46
CA ASP A 94 -22.32 -0.15 22.74
C ASP A 94 -21.37 0.96 23.22
N ARG A 95 -21.89 2.23 23.20
CA ARG A 95 -21.25 3.32 23.92
C ARG A 95 -21.60 3.22 25.40
N VAL A 96 -20.83 2.48 26.12
CA VAL A 96 -20.85 2.56 27.59
C VAL A 96 -19.85 3.62 28.00
N ASN A 97 -20.35 4.84 28.24
CA ASN A 97 -19.51 5.90 28.78
C ASN A 97 -19.08 5.53 30.21
N VAL A 98 -17.79 5.60 30.45
CA VAL A 98 -17.19 5.36 31.77
C VAL A 98 -16.55 6.63 32.30
N GLY A 99 -16.68 6.88 33.59
CA GLY A 99 -15.94 7.96 34.27
C GLY A 99 -14.45 7.63 34.27
N LEU A 100 -13.62 8.65 34.25
CA LEU A 100 -12.16 8.47 34.25
C LEU A 100 -11.65 7.69 35.46
N GLU A 101 -12.37 7.77 36.58
CA GLU A 101 -12.10 7.03 37.82
C GLU A 101 -12.30 5.49 37.69
N GLN A 102 -13.01 5.05 36.66
CA GLN A 102 -13.23 3.62 36.36
C GLN A 102 -12.14 3.06 35.43
N VAL A 103 -11.38 3.95 34.76
CA VAL A 103 -10.32 3.58 33.83
C VAL A 103 -9.01 3.40 34.62
N PRO A 104 -8.37 2.22 34.60
CA PRO A 104 -7.11 1.99 35.28
C PRO A 104 -5.99 2.93 34.83
N ASP A 105 -5.13 3.36 35.78
CA ASP A 105 -3.95 4.19 35.43
C ASP A 105 -3.08 3.60 34.34
N VAL A 106 -3.00 2.27 34.24
CA VAL A 106 -2.22 1.59 33.22
C VAL A 106 -2.77 1.86 31.80
N VAL A 107 -4.08 1.98 31.64
CA VAL A 107 -4.75 2.32 30.38
C VAL A 107 -4.52 3.79 30.04
N ILE A 108 -4.72 4.67 31.02
CA ILE A 108 -4.49 6.12 30.87
C ILE A 108 -3.04 6.37 30.43
N ASN A 109 -2.09 5.78 31.15
CA ASN A 109 -0.66 5.94 30.86
C ASN A 109 -0.27 5.37 29.49
N ALA A 110 -0.86 4.25 29.07
CA ALA A 110 -0.63 3.67 27.75
C ALA A 110 -1.10 4.60 26.62
N VAL A 111 -2.32 5.16 26.75
CA VAL A 111 -2.89 6.08 25.75
C VAL A 111 -2.09 7.39 25.68
N ILE A 112 -1.76 7.99 26.82
CA ILE A 112 -0.95 9.22 26.86
C ILE A 112 0.43 8.97 26.28
N SER A 113 1.09 7.88 26.64
CA SER A 113 2.42 7.53 26.09
C SER A 113 2.40 7.30 24.58
N ALA A 114 1.29 6.76 24.06
CA ALA A 114 1.13 6.48 22.64
C ALA A 114 0.84 7.75 21.82
N GLU A 115 -0.05 8.60 22.30
CA GLU A 115 -0.66 9.67 21.51
C GLU A 115 -0.14 11.06 21.87
N ASP A 116 0.13 11.36 23.17
CA ASP A 116 0.46 12.70 23.62
C ASP A 116 1.21 12.70 24.97
N ARG A 117 2.51 12.45 24.94
CA ARG A 117 3.35 12.29 26.16
C ARG A 117 3.33 13.51 27.08
N ASP A 118 3.23 14.70 26.49
CA ASP A 118 3.25 15.98 27.20
C ASP A 118 1.81 16.49 27.47
N PHE A 119 0.77 15.60 27.44
CA PHE A 119 -0.65 15.96 27.49
C PHE A 119 -1.01 16.90 28.63
N PHE A 120 -0.53 16.64 29.85
CA PHE A 120 -0.80 17.47 31.00
C PHE A 120 0.01 18.77 31.08
N ASP A 121 1.05 18.94 30.22
CA ASP A 121 1.98 20.07 30.30
C ASP A 121 1.67 21.18 29.29
N HIS A 122 0.96 20.88 28.18
CA HIS A 122 0.61 21.87 27.16
C HIS A 122 -0.85 22.34 27.28
N ARG A 123 -1.23 23.33 26.43
CA ARG A 123 -2.58 23.92 26.39
C ARG A 123 -3.20 23.78 24.99
N GLY A 124 -3.68 22.60 24.68
CA GLY A 124 -4.38 22.27 23.41
C GLY A 124 -3.47 21.98 22.23
N VAL A 125 -2.30 22.58 22.20
CA VAL A 125 -1.29 22.38 21.14
C VAL A 125 0.08 22.18 21.79
N ASP A 126 0.86 21.22 21.31
CA ASP A 126 2.25 21.03 21.71
C ASP A 126 3.23 21.57 20.64
N PRO A 127 3.75 22.82 20.78
CA PRO A 127 4.72 23.37 19.83
C PRO A 127 6.05 22.63 19.83
N ILE A 128 6.42 21.97 20.94
CA ILE A 128 7.70 21.24 21.07
C ILE A 128 7.56 19.90 20.34
N GLY A 129 6.44 19.20 20.51
CA GLY A 129 6.12 17.98 19.79
C GLY A 129 6.06 18.20 18.28
N ILE A 130 5.43 19.28 17.81
CA ILE A 130 5.42 19.67 16.39
C ILE A 130 6.83 19.90 15.87
N ALA A 131 7.68 20.61 16.61
CA ALA A 131 9.07 20.86 16.22
C ALA A 131 9.90 19.56 16.21
N ARG A 132 9.63 18.64 17.17
CA ARG A 132 10.27 17.32 17.28
C ARG A 132 9.89 16.45 16.08
N ALA A 133 8.61 16.39 15.73
CA ALA A 133 8.09 15.65 14.58
C ALA A 133 8.70 16.16 13.26
N ALA A 134 8.71 17.48 13.04
CA ALA A 134 9.29 18.09 11.84
C ALA A 134 10.82 17.83 11.73
N TYR A 135 11.54 17.81 12.84
CA TYR A 135 12.97 17.50 12.84
C TYR A 135 13.25 16.02 12.50
N THR A 136 12.38 15.11 12.94
CA THR A 136 12.49 13.67 12.67
C THR A 136 12.20 13.37 11.20
N ASP A 137 11.18 14.04 10.62
CA ASP A 137 10.85 13.91 9.19
C ASP A 137 11.97 14.38 8.27
N ILE A 138 12.66 15.48 8.63
CA ILE A 138 13.81 16.01 7.86
C ILE A 138 15.01 15.03 7.89
N ARG A 139 15.15 14.21 8.93
CA ARG A 139 16.26 13.25 9.06
C ARG A 139 16.02 11.90 8.42
N GLY A 140 14.85 11.67 7.81
CA GLY A 140 14.54 10.44 7.09
C GLY A 140 14.43 9.18 7.97
N ASN A 141 14.26 9.32 9.28
CA ASN A 141 14.11 8.21 10.21
C ASN A 141 12.62 7.83 10.32
N SER A 142 12.11 7.13 9.30
CA SER A 142 10.69 6.75 9.16
C SER A 142 10.18 5.74 10.20
N ALA A 143 11.06 5.15 11.01
CA ALA A 143 10.68 4.14 12.00
C ALA A 143 10.02 4.71 13.27
N SER A 144 10.00 6.04 13.46
CA SER A 144 9.43 6.69 14.66
C SER A 144 8.63 7.94 14.24
N ARG A 145 7.58 7.74 13.43
CA ARG A 145 6.59 8.81 13.17
C ARG A 145 5.70 9.00 14.40
N GLN A 146 6.16 9.75 15.36
CA GLN A 146 5.31 10.29 16.42
C GLN A 146 4.42 11.38 15.82
N GLY A 147 3.10 11.26 15.96
CA GLY A 147 2.15 12.25 15.47
C GLY A 147 2.35 13.58 16.19
N GLY A 148 2.43 14.69 15.47
CA GLY A 148 2.51 16.03 16.07
C GLY A 148 1.14 16.62 16.45
N SER A 149 0.09 15.81 16.62
CA SER A 149 -1.25 16.25 17.03
C SER A 149 -1.53 15.79 18.47
N THR A 150 -2.05 16.68 19.30
CA THR A 150 -2.37 16.38 20.71
C THR A 150 -3.69 15.60 20.83
N ILE A 151 -3.93 14.95 21.98
CA ILE A 151 -5.20 14.30 22.33
C ILE A 151 -6.35 15.29 22.17
N THR A 152 -6.21 16.53 22.64
CA THR A 152 -7.22 17.59 22.51
C THR A 152 -7.51 17.91 21.03
N GLN A 153 -6.49 17.96 20.18
CA GLN A 153 -6.67 18.17 18.74
C GLN A 153 -7.36 17.00 18.06
N GLN A 154 -7.05 15.76 18.47
CA GLN A 154 -7.72 14.57 17.96
C GLN A 154 -9.18 14.53 18.39
N TYR A 155 -9.49 14.85 19.64
CA TYR A 155 -10.87 14.96 20.11
C TYR A 155 -11.66 16.01 19.35
N VAL A 156 -11.11 17.24 19.20
CA VAL A 156 -11.72 18.30 18.39
C VAL A 156 -11.95 17.87 16.95
N LYS A 157 -10.98 17.19 16.34
CA LYS A 157 -11.11 16.65 14.99
C LYS A 157 -12.30 15.69 14.90
N ASN A 158 -12.39 14.75 15.82
CA ASN A 158 -13.38 13.68 15.76
C ASN A 158 -14.81 14.14 16.08
N VAL A 159 -14.96 15.19 16.91
CA VAL A 159 -16.27 15.65 17.40
C VAL A 159 -16.80 16.88 16.67
N TYR A 160 -15.92 17.84 16.32
CA TYR A 160 -16.36 19.18 15.87
C TYR A 160 -16.01 19.52 14.43
N LEU A 161 -15.13 18.74 13.76
CA LEU A 161 -14.63 19.13 12.42
C LEU A 161 -14.99 18.08 11.36
N SER A 162 -15.30 18.55 10.16
CA SER A 162 -15.38 17.71 8.96
C SER A 162 -13.99 17.38 8.42
N ASP A 163 -13.84 16.22 7.78
CA ASP A 163 -12.54 15.60 7.44
C ASP A 163 -11.79 16.15 6.22
N GLU A 164 -12.03 17.39 5.81
CA GLU A 164 -11.25 18.02 4.76
C GLU A 164 -9.76 18.14 5.14
N ARG A 165 -8.86 17.53 4.39
CA ARG A 165 -7.40 17.65 4.60
C ARG A 165 -6.84 18.96 4.10
N THR A 166 -7.24 20.09 4.68
CA THR A 166 -6.77 21.44 4.33
C THR A 166 -5.95 22.07 5.44
N LEU A 167 -4.99 22.94 5.09
CA LEU A 167 -4.25 23.73 6.07
C LEU A 167 -5.20 24.60 6.92
N THR A 168 -6.28 25.07 6.32
CA THR A 168 -7.31 25.86 7.02
C THR A 168 -7.98 25.05 8.12
N ARG A 169 -8.30 23.78 7.86
CA ARG A 169 -8.84 22.85 8.87
C ARG A 169 -7.84 22.65 10.00
N LYS A 170 -6.56 22.37 9.70
CA LYS A 170 -5.54 22.14 10.74
C LYS A 170 -5.33 23.35 11.66
N ILE A 171 -5.47 24.57 11.10
CA ILE A 171 -5.45 25.80 11.91
C ILE A 171 -6.71 25.89 12.78
N ARG A 172 -7.89 25.57 12.23
CA ARG A 172 -9.15 25.58 12.98
C ARG A 172 -9.14 24.57 14.11
N GLU A 173 -8.66 23.35 13.87
CA GLU A 173 -8.43 22.29 14.85
C GLU A 173 -7.56 22.80 16.02
N ALA A 174 -6.41 23.40 15.72
CA ALA A 174 -5.50 23.94 16.74
C ALA A 174 -6.15 25.07 17.57
N VAL A 175 -6.90 25.96 16.90
CA VAL A 175 -7.62 27.05 17.57
C VAL A 175 -8.70 26.53 18.48
N MET A 176 -9.49 25.56 18.03
CA MET A 176 -10.56 24.93 18.83
C MET A 176 -10.00 24.13 19.99
N ALA A 177 -8.88 23.40 19.79
CA ALA A 177 -8.22 22.68 20.87
C ALA A 177 -7.75 23.60 22.00
N VAL A 178 -7.14 24.75 21.66
CA VAL A 178 -6.75 25.75 22.67
C VAL A 178 -7.97 26.32 23.40
N LYS A 179 -9.10 26.49 22.70
CA LYS A 179 -10.32 27.02 23.30
C LYS A 179 -10.99 25.99 24.21
N LEU A 180 -11.04 24.73 23.79
CA LEU A 180 -11.60 23.63 24.58
C LEU A 180 -10.89 23.49 25.93
N GLU A 181 -9.55 23.60 25.96
CA GLU A 181 -8.76 23.57 27.21
C GLU A 181 -8.88 24.83 28.07
N GLN A 182 -9.61 25.87 27.64
CA GLN A 182 -10.01 26.97 28.46
C GLN A 182 -11.36 26.70 29.17
N GLU A 183 -12.17 25.81 28.60
CA GLU A 183 -13.53 25.49 29.08
C GLU A 183 -13.58 24.20 29.87
N LEU A 184 -12.76 23.19 29.53
CA LEU A 184 -12.69 21.87 30.16
C LEU A 184 -11.30 21.62 30.78
N SER A 185 -11.27 20.86 31.86
CA SER A 185 -10.03 20.35 32.48
C SER A 185 -9.39 19.26 31.57
N LYS A 186 -8.13 18.93 31.85
CA LYS A 186 -7.42 17.85 31.16
C LYS A 186 -8.09 16.49 31.37
N GLU A 187 -8.57 16.27 32.59
CA GLU A 187 -9.28 15.06 32.99
C GLU A 187 -10.59 14.91 32.21
N GLU A 188 -11.40 15.98 32.12
CA GLU A 188 -12.65 15.98 31.35
C GLU A 188 -12.42 15.76 29.88
N ILE A 189 -11.35 16.33 29.29
CA ILE A 189 -10.97 16.11 27.88
C ILE A 189 -10.52 14.68 27.65
N LEU A 190 -9.71 14.11 28.56
CA LEU A 190 -9.25 12.74 28.47
C LEU A 190 -10.40 11.73 28.58
N GLU A 191 -11.33 11.97 29.53
CA GLU A 191 -12.54 11.17 29.66
C GLU A 191 -13.39 11.21 28.40
N ALA A 192 -13.65 12.40 27.86
CA ALA A 192 -14.39 12.57 26.63
C ALA A 192 -13.69 11.90 25.43
N TYR A 193 -12.35 12.00 25.36
CA TYR A 193 -11.55 11.34 24.31
C TYR A 193 -11.64 9.82 24.42
N LEU A 194 -11.42 9.24 25.61
CA LEU A 194 -11.47 7.81 25.84
C LEU A 194 -12.87 7.22 25.58
N ASN A 195 -13.93 7.99 25.77
CA ASN A 195 -15.30 7.57 25.46
C ASN A 195 -15.72 7.77 24.02
N THR A 196 -14.89 8.47 23.19
CA THR A 196 -15.28 8.83 21.83
C THR A 196 -14.43 8.17 20.76
N ILE A 197 -13.16 7.88 21.08
CA ILE A 197 -12.22 7.38 20.07
C ILE A 197 -12.55 5.97 19.62
N TYR A 198 -12.31 5.71 18.32
CA TYR A 198 -12.51 4.40 17.71
C TYR A 198 -11.28 3.51 17.90
N PHE A 199 -11.50 2.28 18.39
CA PHE A 199 -10.45 1.28 18.63
C PHE A 199 -10.43 0.14 17.61
N GLY A 200 -11.35 0.10 16.67
CA GLY A 200 -11.58 -1.03 15.76
C GLY A 200 -12.74 -1.90 16.21
N ARG A 201 -13.12 -2.91 15.41
CA ARG A 201 -14.19 -3.87 15.69
C ARG A 201 -15.54 -3.24 16.05
N GLY A 202 -15.88 -2.09 15.46
CA GLY A 202 -17.09 -1.36 15.84
C GLY A 202 -17.00 -0.62 17.19
N ALA A 203 -15.95 -0.79 17.97
CA ALA A 203 -15.84 -0.31 19.34
C ALA A 203 -15.50 1.19 19.41
N TYR A 204 -16.46 2.01 19.79
CA TYR A 204 -16.30 3.42 20.13
C TYR A 204 -16.23 3.58 21.64
N GLY A 205 -15.10 4.12 22.13
CA GLY A 205 -14.78 4.25 23.52
C GLY A 205 -14.06 3.05 24.11
N ILE A 206 -13.33 3.31 25.20
CA ILE A 206 -12.43 2.34 25.83
C ILE A 206 -13.15 1.15 26.48
N GLN A 207 -14.37 1.36 26.99
CA GLN A 207 -15.17 0.28 27.56
C GLN A 207 -15.65 -0.67 26.47
N ALA A 208 -16.18 -0.14 25.36
CA ALA A 208 -16.56 -0.94 24.21
C ALA A 208 -15.37 -1.70 23.62
N ALA A 209 -14.18 -1.07 23.59
CA ALA A 209 -12.96 -1.73 23.16
C ALA A 209 -12.53 -2.87 24.08
N ALA A 210 -12.62 -2.68 25.40
CA ALA A 210 -12.32 -3.72 26.37
C ALA A 210 -13.24 -4.96 26.21
N GLN A 211 -14.52 -4.72 25.95
CA GLN A 211 -15.50 -5.76 25.63
C GLN A 211 -15.19 -6.45 24.29
N ALA A 212 -15.04 -5.67 23.20
CA ALA A 212 -14.88 -6.19 21.85
C ALA A 212 -13.58 -6.99 21.64
N TYR A 213 -12.52 -6.63 22.37
CA TYR A 213 -11.22 -7.30 22.22
C TYR A 213 -10.99 -8.40 23.27
N PHE A 214 -11.51 -8.24 24.49
CA PHE A 214 -11.14 -9.09 25.62
C PHE A 214 -12.32 -9.67 26.41
N ASP A 215 -13.56 -9.30 26.06
CA ASP A 215 -14.79 -9.65 26.81
C ASP A 215 -14.65 -9.29 28.30
N ARG A 216 -14.16 -8.06 28.58
CA ARG A 216 -13.85 -7.57 29.91
C ARG A 216 -14.36 -6.16 30.14
N ASP A 217 -14.59 -5.83 31.42
CA ASP A 217 -14.75 -4.45 31.84
C ASP A 217 -13.40 -3.71 31.76
N VAL A 218 -13.44 -2.41 31.41
CA VAL A 218 -12.23 -1.58 31.30
C VAL A 218 -11.38 -1.59 32.55
N SER A 219 -12.02 -1.67 33.73
CA SER A 219 -11.36 -1.72 35.04
C SER A 219 -10.51 -2.97 35.26
N GLU A 220 -10.69 -3.99 34.46
CA GLU A 220 -9.98 -5.28 34.55
C GLU A 220 -8.78 -5.39 33.57
N LEU A 221 -8.57 -4.36 32.72
CA LEU A 221 -7.50 -4.38 31.73
C LEU A 221 -6.10 -4.35 32.39
N ASN A 222 -5.23 -5.22 31.91
CA ASN A 222 -3.84 -5.29 32.35
C ASN A 222 -2.88 -4.56 31.37
N LEU A 223 -1.60 -4.50 31.70
CA LEU A 223 -0.59 -3.77 30.94
C LEU A 223 -0.47 -4.17 29.45
N PRO A 224 -0.34 -5.45 29.06
CA PRO A 224 -0.26 -5.84 27.65
C PRO A 224 -1.57 -5.56 26.87
N GLU A 225 -2.74 -5.68 27.50
CA GLU A 225 -4.05 -5.35 26.92
C GLU A 225 -4.20 -3.84 26.70
N ALA A 226 -3.88 -3.03 27.72
CA ALA A 226 -3.87 -1.57 27.64
C ALA A 226 -2.92 -1.06 26.55
N ALA A 227 -1.70 -1.61 26.49
CA ALA A 227 -0.72 -1.25 25.47
C ALA A 227 -1.15 -1.66 24.05
N LEU A 228 -1.86 -2.79 23.92
CA LEU A 228 -2.43 -3.19 22.63
C LEU A 228 -3.50 -2.18 22.19
N LEU A 229 -4.52 -1.91 23.01
CA LEU A 229 -5.59 -0.96 22.66
C LEU A 229 -5.04 0.42 22.33
N ALA A 230 -4.11 0.96 23.12
CA ALA A 230 -3.46 2.22 22.83
C ALA A 230 -2.71 2.21 21.48
N GLY A 231 -2.10 1.08 21.12
CA GLY A 231 -1.42 0.88 19.84
C GLY A 231 -2.37 0.83 18.63
N LEU A 232 -3.64 0.47 18.84
CA LEU A 232 -4.65 0.40 17.78
C LEU A 232 -5.20 1.77 17.37
N ILE A 233 -5.26 2.76 18.29
CA ILE A 233 -5.93 4.06 18.10
C ILE A 233 -5.58 4.70 16.75
N ARG A 234 -4.31 4.69 16.39
CA ARG A 234 -3.81 5.38 15.20
C ARG A 234 -4.29 4.79 13.87
N SER A 235 -4.57 3.52 13.83
CA SER A 235 -5.01 2.80 12.62
C SER A 235 -5.50 1.40 13.00
N PRO A 236 -6.70 1.28 13.55
CA PRO A 236 -7.20 0.04 14.14
C PRO A 236 -7.22 -1.13 13.16
N HIS A 237 -7.64 -0.89 11.92
CA HIS A 237 -7.74 -1.93 10.89
C HIS A 237 -6.39 -2.48 10.42
N ARG A 238 -5.33 -1.62 10.36
CA ARG A 238 -3.98 -2.03 9.95
C ARG A 238 -3.19 -2.77 11.03
N ALA A 239 -3.74 -2.87 12.21
CA ALA A 239 -3.12 -3.57 13.34
C ALA A 239 -4.14 -4.45 14.07
N GLU A 240 -5.17 -4.87 13.37
CA GLU A 240 -6.14 -5.81 13.91
C GLU A 240 -5.42 -7.12 14.30
N PRO A 241 -5.50 -7.56 15.58
CA PRO A 241 -4.64 -8.62 16.10
C PRO A 241 -4.78 -9.99 15.44
N TYR A 242 -5.93 -10.33 14.89
CA TYR A 242 -6.15 -11.58 14.16
C TYR A 242 -5.64 -11.52 12.72
N ARG A 243 -5.82 -10.37 12.05
CA ARG A 243 -5.44 -10.20 10.65
C ARG A 243 -3.96 -9.86 10.49
N GLU A 244 -3.46 -8.99 11.38
CA GLU A 244 -2.12 -8.41 11.33
C GLU A 244 -1.38 -8.55 12.66
N PRO A 245 -1.19 -9.79 13.16
CA PRO A 245 -0.64 -10.05 14.49
C PRO A 245 0.77 -9.47 14.69
N GLU A 246 1.60 -9.45 13.65
CA GLU A 246 2.95 -8.89 13.74
C GLU A 246 2.93 -7.35 13.84
N GLU A 247 2.04 -6.70 13.10
CA GLU A 247 1.84 -5.25 13.19
C GLU A 247 1.25 -4.86 14.55
N ALA A 248 0.28 -5.62 15.04
CA ALA A 248 -0.29 -5.43 16.38
C ALA A 248 0.78 -5.59 17.47
N ARG A 249 1.64 -6.62 17.40
CA ARG A 249 2.80 -6.81 18.29
C ARG A 249 3.76 -5.64 18.21
N ARG A 250 4.11 -5.21 17.01
CA ARG A 250 5.01 -4.09 16.80
C ARG A 250 4.49 -2.79 17.43
N ARG A 251 3.20 -2.51 17.27
CA ARG A 251 2.58 -1.30 17.86
C ARG A 251 2.48 -1.39 19.37
N ARG A 252 2.05 -2.53 19.91
CA ARG A 252 2.06 -2.78 21.36
C ARG A 252 3.45 -2.53 21.95
N ARG A 253 4.50 -3.08 21.33
CA ARG A 253 5.89 -2.85 21.73
C ARG A 253 6.26 -1.37 21.71
N THR A 254 5.84 -0.63 20.70
CA THR A 254 6.09 0.82 20.62
C THR A 254 5.45 1.57 21.80
N VAL A 255 4.25 1.20 22.22
CA VAL A 255 3.58 1.78 23.40
C VAL A 255 4.32 1.41 24.68
N LEU A 256 4.68 0.14 24.85
CA LEU A 256 5.43 -0.33 26.02
C LEU A 256 6.79 0.36 26.16
N ASP A 257 7.51 0.57 25.03
CA ASP A 257 8.77 1.30 25.01
C ASP A 257 8.56 2.77 25.42
N ALA A 258 7.47 3.39 24.95
CA ALA A 258 7.11 4.74 25.33
C ALA A 258 6.78 4.86 26.84
N MET A 259 5.99 3.93 27.38
CA MET A 259 5.68 3.89 28.83
C MET A 259 6.93 3.70 29.69
N LEU A 260 7.90 2.90 29.22
CA LEU A 260 9.19 2.74 29.89
C LEU A 260 10.03 4.04 29.85
N GLU A 261 10.06 4.73 28.70
CA GLU A 261 10.75 6.01 28.55
C GLU A 261 10.20 7.09 29.48
N GLU A 262 8.86 7.14 29.65
CA GLU A 262 8.17 8.07 30.57
C GLU A 262 8.23 7.62 32.05
N GLY A 263 8.71 6.40 32.31
CA GLY A 263 8.88 5.88 33.68
C GLY A 263 7.58 5.38 34.31
N TYR A 264 6.53 5.14 33.54
CA TYR A 264 5.28 4.53 34.00
C TYR A 264 5.41 3.05 34.33
N ILE A 265 6.36 2.37 33.67
CA ILE A 265 6.64 0.95 33.90
C ILE A 265 8.15 0.72 34.01
N THR A 266 8.53 -0.36 34.68
CA THR A 266 9.91 -0.83 34.77
C THR A 266 10.28 -1.65 33.53
N ARG A 267 11.59 -1.88 33.34
CA ARG A 267 12.08 -2.73 32.23
C ARG A 267 11.56 -4.17 32.34
N ASP A 268 11.49 -4.72 33.55
CA ASP A 268 11.00 -6.09 33.77
C ASP A 268 9.51 -6.21 33.41
N GLU A 269 8.70 -5.21 33.75
CA GLU A 269 7.27 -5.15 33.38
C GLU A 269 7.11 -5.00 31.86
N ARG A 270 7.92 -4.13 31.23
CA ARG A 270 7.95 -3.96 29.79
C ARG A 270 8.27 -5.26 29.06
N ASP A 271 9.33 -5.95 29.49
CA ASP A 271 9.78 -7.17 28.85
C ASP A 271 8.75 -8.30 29.04
N ALA A 272 8.18 -8.43 30.25
CA ALA A 272 7.10 -9.39 30.52
C ALA A 272 5.83 -9.12 29.68
N ALA A 273 5.48 -7.85 29.47
CA ALA A 273 4.33 -7.48 28.66
C ALA A 273 4.58 -7.65 27.14
N ASP A 274 5.82 -7.49 26.67
CA ASP A 274 6.20 -7.72 25.28
C ASP A 274 6.27 -9.23 24.95
N ASP A 275 6.74 -10.03 25.87
CA ASP A 275 6.79 -11.49 25.75
C ASP A 275 5.41 -12.17 25.87
N TRP A 276 4.37 -11.42 26.24
CA TRP A 276 3.03 -11.96 26.37
C TRP A 276 2.51 -12.44 25.02
N PRO A 277 2.29 -13.76 24.85
CA PRO A 277 2.06 -14.35 23.55
C PRO A 277 0.67 -13.96 23.01
N PHE A 278 0.59 -13.64 21.73
CA PHE A 278 -0.66 -13.29 21.05
C PHE A 278 -1.61 -14.49 20.91
N ASP A 279 -1.09 -15.69 20.82
CA ASP A 279 -1.80 -16.97 20.82
C ASP A 279 -2.30 -17.41 22.20
N SER A 280 -1.77 -16.82 23.27
CA SER A 280 -2.26 -16.98 24.66
C SER A 280 -3.34 -15.99 25.03
N PHE A 281 -3.81 -15.16 24.14
CA PHE A 281 -5.05 -14.43 24.33
C PHE A 281 -6.23 -15.41 24.36
N HIS A 282 -6.29 -16.25 25.38
CA HIS A 282 -7.50 -17.03 25.68
C HIS A 282 -8.74 -16.15 25.89
N HIS A 283 -8.59 -14.83 25.75
CA HIS A 283 -9.58 -13.80 25.93
C HIS A 283 -9.70 -12.84 24.76
N LEU A 284 -8.88 -12.95 23.67
CA LEU A 284 -9.21 -12.24 22.45
C LEU A 284 -10.49 -12.87 21.88
N VAL A 285 -11.57 -12.12 21.97
CA VAL A 285 -12.85 -12.51 21.37
C VAL A 285 -12.59 -12.80 19.89
N HIS A 286 -13.01 -13.98 19.44
CA HIS A 286 -12.95 -14.32 18.04
C HIS A 286 -13.90 -13.37 17.29
N TRP A 287 -13.32 -12.41 16.56
CA TRP A 287 -14.10 -11.44 15.82
C TRP A 287 -14.53 -12.04 14.48
N GLU A 288 -15.78 -12.37 14.39
CA GLU A 288 -16.45 -12.55 13.12
C GLU A 288 -16.94 -11.16 12.69
N SER A 289 -16.41 -10.63 11.59
CA SER A 289 -16.60 -9.24 11.11
C SER A 289 -18.02 -8.94 10.61
N THR A 290 -19.03 -9.41 11.29
CA THR A 290 -20.41 -9.41 10.76
C THR A 290 -21.28 -8.28 11.30
N ASP A 291 -20.91 -7.61 12.37
CA ASP A 291 -21.90 -6.83 13.12
C ASP A 291 -21.93 -5.33 12.77
N SER A 292 -20.88 -4.77 12.16
CA SER A 292 -20.84 -3.35 11.75
C SER A 292 -21.02 -3.10 10.24
N VAL A 293 -20.97 -4.15 9.42
CA VAL A 293 -21.16 -4.08 7.95
C VAL A 293 -22.21 -5.10 7.54
N GLU A 294 -23.41 -4.66 7.26
CA GLU A 294 -24.46 -5.51 6.75
C GLU A 294 -24.52 -5.39 5.22
N VAL A 295 -24.00 -6.41 4.52
CA VAL A 295 -24.15 -6.52 3.06
C VAL A 295 -25.48 -7.19 2.77
N ARG A 296 -26.30 -6.56 1.92
CA ARG A 296 -27.60 -7.09 1.51
C ARG A 296 -27.46 -8.49 0.90
N ALA A 297 -28.35 -9.40 1.26
CA ALA A 297 -28.22 -10.83 0.94
C ALA A 297 -28.05 -11.12 -0.57
N ASP A 298 -28.71 -10.38 -1.45
CA ASP A 298 -28.56 -10.52 -2.90
C ASP A 298 -27.18 -10.01 -3.41
N ALA A 299 -26.64 -8.94 -2.82
CA ALA A 299 -25.31 -8.45 -3.13
C ALA A 299 -24.22 -9.41 -2.61
N ARG A 300 -24.42 -9.99 -1.44
CA ARG A 300 -23.54 -11.03 -0.88
C ARG A 300 -23.51 -12.29 -1.76
N LEU A 301 -24.68 -12.72 -2.27
CA LEU A 301 -24.77 -13.87 -3.17
C LEU A 301 -23.98 -13.72 -4.47
N ILE A 302 -23.68 -12.50 -4.88
CA ILE A 302 -22.86 -12.21 -6.06
C ILE A 302 -21.41 -11.82 -5.70
N GLY A 303 -21.00 -11.99 -4.43
CA GLY A 303 -19.62 -11.75 -3.96
C GLY A 303 -19.24 -10.28 -3.86
N ALA A 304 -20.21 -9.37 -3.63
CA ALA A 304 -19.95 -7.94 -3.48
C ALA A 304 -19.25 -7.57 -2.16
N ASP A 305 -19.14 -8.50 -1.22
CA ASP A 305 -18.53 -8.27 0.10
C ASP A 305 -17.09 -7.75 0.01
N TYR A 306 -16.26 -8.29 -0.90
CA TYR A 306 -14.89 -7.82 -1.13
C TYR A 306 -14.82 -6.37 -1.60
N PHE A 307 -15.75 -5.99 -2.50
CA PHE A 307 -15.83 -4.61 -2.98
C PHE A 307 -16.32 -3.67 -1.88
N VAL A 308 -17.35 -4.06 -1.13
CA VAL A 308 -17.90 -3.27 -0.01
C VAL A 308 -16.84 -3.05 1.05
N GLU A 309 -16.08 -4.09 1.42
CA GLU A 309 -15.00 -3.97 2.41
C GLU A 309 -13.88 -3.03 1.92
N TYR A 310 -13.53 -3.09 0.64
CA TYR A 310 -12.56 -2.16 0.06
C TYR A 310 -13.07 -0.71 0.06
N VAL A 311 -14.35 -0.49 -0.30
CA VAL A 311 -14.98 0.84 -0.20
C VAL A 311 -14.96 1.35 1.24
N ARG A 312 -15.33 0.50 2.22
CA ARG A 312 -15.27 0.83 3.64
C ARG A 312 -13.87 1.26 4.06
N SER A 313 -12.85 0.50 3.66
CA SER A 313 -11.45 0.83 3.97
C SER A 313 -11.04 2.18 3.38
N GLN A 314 -11.39 2.46 2.11
CA GLN A 314 -11.11 3.75 1.47
C GLN A 314 -11.82 4.92 2.16
N LEU A 315 -13.06 4.72 2.60
CA LEU A 315 -13.81 5.73 3.37
C LEU A 315 -13.18 5.96 4.74
N ALA A 316 -12.77 4.89 5.44
CA ALA A 316 -12.15 4.98 6.75
C ALA A 316 -10.78 5.69 6.71
N ASP A 317 -9.96 5.39 5.69
CA ASP A 317 -8.68 6.08 5.47
C ASP A 317 -8.88 7.57 5.14
N ARG A 318 -10.00 7.93 4.50
CA ARG A 318 -10.28 9.30 4.03
C ARG A 318 -11.01 10.14 5.04
N TYR A 319 -12.06 9.61 5.66
CA TYR A 319 -12.99 10.35 6.53
C TYR A 319 -12.88 9.95 8.00
N GLY A 320 -12.20 8.84 8.30
CA GLY A 320 -12.15 8.25 9.64
C GLY A 320 -13.38 7.38 9.94
N ASP A 321 -13.19 6.40 10.81
CA ASP A 321 -14.21 5.39 11.12
C ASP A 321 -15.47 6.02 11.73
N ALA A 322 -15.33 7.05 12.57
CA ALA A 322 -16.48 7.74 13.18
C ALA A 322 -17.45 8.32 12.15
N ALA A 323 -16.91 8.91 11.07
CA ALA A 323 -17.72 9.44 9.99
C ALA A 323 -18.35 8.32 9.14
N VAL A 324 -17.64 7.20 8.99
CA VAL A 324 -18.09 6.06 8.19
C VAL A 324 -19.22 5.29 8.89
N PHE A 325 -19.09 5.01 10.18
CA PHE A 325 -20.07 4.18 10.88
C PHE A 325 -21.20 4.97 11.58
N GLY A 326 -20.95 6.22 11.97
CA GLY A 326 -21.95 7.05 12.68
C GLY A 326 -22.33 8.35 11.96
N GLY A 327 -21.67 8.69 10.84
CA GLY A 327 -21.85 9.96 10.15
C GLY A 327 -23.01 10.01 9.15
N GLY A 328 -23.71 8.92 8.93
CA GLY A 328 -24.88 8.88 8.02
C GLY A 328 -24.55 9.21 6.58
N LEU A 329 -23.41 8.75 6.08
CA LEU A 329 -22.98 9.03 4.71
C LEU A 329 -23.86 8.28 3.68
N ARG A 330 -23.96 8.86 2.50
CA ARG A 330 -24.58 8.27 1.31
C ARG A 330 -23.49 8.13 0.27
N VAL A 331 -23.01 6.89 0.07
CA VAL A 331 -21.83 6.58 -0.73
C VAL A 331 -22.29 5.98 -2.06
N TYR A 332 -21.97 6.67 -3.13
CA TYR A 332 -22.25 6.21 -4.49
C TYR A 332 -20.98 5.59 -5.05
N THR A 333 -21.05 4.32 -5.41
CA THR A 333 -19.91 3.55 -5.89
C THR A 333 -19.96 3.33 -7.40
N THR A 334 -18.92 2.67 -7.90
CA THR A 334 -18.80 2.31 -9.32
C THR A 334 -19.31 0.91 -9.61
N LEU A 335 -19.66 0.10 -8.59
CA LEU A 335 -20.04 -1.29 -8.72
C LEU A 335 -21.26 -1.46 -9.64
N ASP A 336 -21.16 -2.40 -10.56
CA ASP A 336 -22.24 -2.85 -11.42
C ASP A 336 -22.61 -4.28 -11.03
N LEU A 337 -23.84 -4.48 -10.56
CA LEU A 337 -24.26 -5.77 -10.01
C LEU A 337 -24.30 -6.90 -11.05
N ASP A 338 -24.63 -6.57 -12.30
CA ASP A 338 -24.65 -7.56 -13.38
C ASP A 338 -23.23 -8.01 -13.72
N LEU A 339 -22.29 -7.05 -13.84
CA LEU A 339 -20.86 -7.36 -14.06
C LEU A 339 -20.26 -8.09 -12.86
N GLN A 340 -20.67 -7.75 -11.64
CA GLN A 340 -20.21 -8.44 -10.43
C GLN A 340 -20.65 -9.91 -10.40
N ASP A 341 -21.91 -10.21 -10.73
CA ASP A 341 -22.39 -11.60 -10.80
C ASP A 341 -21.70 -12.38 -11.91
N LYS A 342 -21.44 -11.74 -13.06
CA LYS A 342 -20.68 -12.35 -14.16
C LYS A 342 -19.23 -12.65 -13.73
N ALA A 343 -18.59 -11.74 -12.99
CA ALA A 343 -17.26 -11.96 -12.44
C ALA A 343 -17.24 -13.13 -11.44
N ARG A 344 -18.21 -13.15 -10.50
CA ARG A 344 -18.36 -14.25 -9.57
C ARG A 344 -18.51 -15.58 -10.30
N ARG A 345 -19.43 -15.68 -11.26
CA ARG A 345 -19.65 -16.91 -12.03
C ARG A 345 -18.38 -17.34 -12.77
N ALA A 346 -17.70 -16.42 -13.41
CA ALA A 346 -16.47 -16.72 -14.13
C ALA A 346 -15.41 -17.37 -13.22
N VAL A 347 -15.29 -16.91 -11.98
CA VAL A 347 -14.38 -17.48 -10.99
C VAL A 347 -14.93 -18.78 -10.42
N THR A 348 -16.12 -18.78 -9.82
CA THR A 348 -16.64 -19.92 -9.03
C THR A 348 -17.08 -21.10 -9.88
N GLU A 349 -17.49 -20.92 -11.15
CA GLU A 349 -17.80 -22.01 -12.08
C GLU A 349 -16.55 -22.58 -12.76
N THR A 350 -15.39 -21.93 -12.60
CA THR A 350 -14.10 -22.45 -13.07
C THR A 350 -13.38 -23.16 -11.95
N LEU A 351 -13.52 -22.69 -10.71
CA LEU A 351 -12.94 -23.23 -9.49
C LEU A 351 -14.12 -23.77 -8.64
N ASP A 352 -14.61 -24.96 -9.00
CA ASP A 352 -15.86 -25.52 -8.48
C ASP A 352 -15.67 -26.80 -7.63
N GLN A 353 -14.39 -27.13 -7.29
CA GLN A 353 -14.07 -28.34 -6.51
C GLN A 353 -13.47 -27.95 -5.15
N ASP A 354 -13.76 -28.78 -4.14
CA ASP A 354 -13.18 -28.60 -2.82
C ASP A 354 -11.65 -28.71 -2.88
N GLY A 355 -10.96 -27.70 -2.33
CA GLY A 355 -9.49 -27.62 -2.32
C GLY A 355 -8.89 -26.94 -3.56
N ASP A 356 -9.73 -26.39 -4.43
CA ASP A 356 -9.24 -25.52 -5.51
C ASP A 356 -8.49 -24.30 -4.96
N PRO A 357 -7.52 -23.78 -5.71
CA PRO A 357 -6.91 -22.48 -5.42
C PRO A 357 -7.94 -21.35 -5.41
N ALA A 358 -7.62 -20.25 -4.75
CA ALA A 358 -8.42 -19.03 -4.84
C ALA A 358 -8.27 -18.36 -6.21
N GLY A 359 -9.31 -17.64 -6.63
CA GLY A 359 -9.32 -16.81 -7.83
C GLY A 359 -9.71 -15.38 -7.50
N ALA A 360 -9.01 -14.40 -8.05
CA ALA A 360 -9.35 -12.99 -7.94
C ALA A 360 -9.52 -12.37 -9.33
N LEU A 361 -10.48 -11.44 -9.44
CA LEU A 361 -10.79 -10.74 -10.69
C LEU A 361 -11.13 -9.28 -10.40
N VAL A 362 -10.54 -8.35 -11.17
CA VAL A 362 -10.90 -6.93 -11.18
C VAL A 362 -11.22 -6.52 -12.60
N ALA A 363 -12.35 -5.81 -12.77
CA ALA A 363 -12.76 -5.26 -14.06
C ALA A 363 -12.92 -3.73 -13.99
N LEU A 364 -12.34 -3.04 -14.97
CA LEU A 364 -12.33 -1.58 -15.12
C LEU A 364 -12.97 -1.17 -16.44
N ASP A 365 -13.82 -0.14 -16.41
CA ASP A 365 -14.31 0.51 -17.63
C ASP A 365 -13.30 1.54 -18.19
N ASP A 366 -13.63 2.16 -19.32
CA ASP A 366 -12.87 3.21 -20.00
C ASP A 366 -12.81 4.55 -19.24
N GLN A 367 -13.44 4.62 -18.06
CA GLN A 367 -13.39 5.77 -17.16
C GLN A 367 -12.58 5.48 -15.88
N GLY A 368 -11.93 4.32 -15.78
CA GLY A 368 -11.20 3.88 -14.59
C GLY A 368 -12.12 3.50 -13.42
N GLN A 369 -13.40 3.21 -13.69
CA GLN A 369 -14.33 2.75 -12.68
C GLN A 369 -14.19 1.25 -12.48
N VAL A 370 -13.98 0.80 -11.25
CA VAL A 370 -14.01 -0.62 -10.90
C VAL A 370 -15.46 -1.09 -10.93
N LYS A 371 -15.81 -1.84 -11.96
CA LYS A 371 -17.18 -2.33 -12.22
C LYS A 371 -17.47 -3.66 -11.54
N ALA A 372 -16.43 -4.48 -11.32
CA ALA A 372 -16.51 -5.74 -10.58
C ALA A 372 -15.20 -6.03 -9.85
N MET A 373 -15.30 -6.66 -8.69
CA MET A 373 -14.14 -7.06 -7.87
C MET A 373 -14.45 -8.35 -7.12
N MET A 374 -13.70 -9.39 -7.43
CA MET A 374 -13.64 -10.63 -6.68
C MET A 374 -12.28 -10.73 -6.02
N GLY A 375 -12.22 -10.72 -4.69
CA GLY A 375 -10.98 -10.83 -3.92
C GLY A 375 -10.64 -12.26 -3.49
N GLY A 376 -11.48 -13.21 -3.83
CA GLY A 376 -11.38 -14.64 -3.50
C GLY A 376 -12.63 -15.36 -3.99
N THR A 377 -12.76 -16.66 -3.69
CA THR A 377 -13.92 -17.48 -4.09
C THR A 377 -15.08 -17.36 -3.10
N ASP A 378 -14.79 -17.18 -1.81
CA ASP A 378 -15.81 -17.10 -0.75
C ASP A 378 -15.36 -16.18 0.39
N PHE A 379 -16.00 -15.02 0.53
CA PHE A 379 -15.72 -14.05 1.59
C PHE A 379 -16.06 -14.56 3.00
N SER A 380 -16.94 -15.54 3.13
CA SER A 380 -17.31 -16.09 4.45
C SER A 380 -16.16 -16.88 5.09
N THR A 381 -15.33 -17.51 4.27
CA THR A 381 -14.20 -18.35 4.69
C THR A 381 -12.87 -17.63 4.60
N ASP A 382 -12.69 -16.73 3.63
CA ASP A 382 -11.48 -15.94 3.46
C ASP A 382 -11.82 -14.47 3.24
N LYS A 383 -11.53 -13.64 4.24
CA LYS A 383 -11.81 -12.20 4.24
C LYS A 383 -10.69 -11.36 3.64
N VAL A 384 -9.54 -11.96 3.34
CA VAL A 384 -8.44 -11.27 2.68
C VAL A 384 -8.83 -10.93 1.25
N ASN A 385 -8.82 -9.65 0.90
CA ASN A 385 -9.11 -9.22 -0.46
C ASN A 385 -7.85 -9.31 -1.33
N LEU A 386 -7.67 -10.44 -2.00
CA LEU A 386 -6.50 -10.69 -2.87
C LEU A 386 -6.45 -9.77 -4.09
N ALA A 387 -7.59 -9.13 -4.44
CA ALA A 387 -7.67 -8.21 -5.57
C ALA A 387 -6.85 -6.92 -5.37
N VAL A 388 -6.70 -6.47 -4.12
CA VAL A 388 -6.07 -5.19 -3.78
C VAL A 388 -4.78 -5.33 -2.96
N GLY A 389 -4.26 -6.54 -2.81
CA GLY A 389 -2.97 -6.82 -2.18
C GLY A 389 -2.91 -6.33 -0.73
N ALA A 390 -1.94 -5.47 -0.41
CA ALA A 390 -1.74 -4.96 0.95
C ALA A 390 -2.95 -4.17 1.49
N ASP A 391 -3.68 -3.47 0.64
CA ASP A 391 -4.87 -2.72 1.04
C ASP A 391 -6.06 -3.62 1.40
N GLY A 392 -5.99 -4.90 1.00
CA GLY A 392 -6.97 -5.93 1.35
C GLY A 392 -6.57 -6.82 2.53
N GLY A 393 -5.53 -6.45 3.27
CA GLY A 393 -5.00 -7.24 4.39
C GLY A 393 -4.13 -8.43 3.96
N GLY A 394 -3.77 -8.51 2.68
CA GLY A 394 -2.90 -9.53 2.12
C GLY A 394 -1.54 -9.02 1.68
N SER A 395 -0.89 -9.76 0.81
CA SER A 395 0.31 -9.34 0.08
C SER A 395 0.03 -9.32 -1.41
N GLY A 396 0.80 -8.57 -2.17
CA GLY A 396 0.79 -8.69 -3.64
C GLY A 396 1.16 -10.11 -4.09
N ARG A 397 0.89 -10.40 -5.36
CA ARG A 397 1.18 -11.68 -6.01
C ARG A 397 2.13 -11.48 -7.18
N GLN A 398 2.98 -12.46 -7.44
CA GLN A 398 3.94 -12.36 -8.54
C GLN A 398 3.23 -12.42 -9.90
N PRO A 399 3.32 -11.38 -10.74
CA PRO A 399 2.59 -11.30 -12.01
C PRO A 399 3.14 -12.24 -13.08
N GLY A 400 4.32 -12.80 -12.87
CA GLY A 400 4.97 -13.64 -13.88
C GLY A 400 5.13 -12.89 -15.20
N SER A 401 4.90 -13.59 -16.32
CA SER A 401 5.08 -13.03 -17.66
C SER A 401 4.10 -11.92 -18.06
N THR A 402 3.10 -11.55 -17.23
CA THR A 402 2.28 -10.36 -17.55
C THR A 402 3.08 -9.08 -17.43
N PHE A 403 4.16 -9.07 -16.65
CA PHE A 403 5.06 -7.91 -16.51
C PHE A 403 5.78 -7.56 -17.84
N LYS A 404 5.88 -8.50 -18.78
CA LYS A 404 6.54 -8.30 -20.08
C LYS A 404 5.88 -7.23 -20.96
N ALA A 405 4.59 -6.96 -20.78
CA ALA A 405 3.90 -5.89 -21.51
C ALA A 405 4.51 -4.52 -21.25
N PHE A 406 5.06 -4.30 -20.06
CA PHE A 406 5.72 -3.04 -19.70
C PHE A 406 7.05 -2.85 -20.42
N ALA A 407 7.79 -3.94 -20.70
CA ALA A 407 8.98 -3.85 -21.53
C ALA A 407 8.63 -3.62 -23.02
N VAL A 408 7.50 -4.13 -23.51
CA VAL A 408 7.03 -3.80 -24.88
C VAL A 408 6.68 -2.32 -24.95
N ALA A 409 5.97 -1.79 -23.96
CA ALA A 409 5.62 -0.36 -23.88
C ALA A 409 6.87 0.53 -23.82
N GLU A 410 7.86 0.14 -23.00
CA GLU A 410 9.12 0.87 -22.89
C GLU A 410 9.94 0.82 -24.17
N ALA A 411 9.98 -0.33 -24.84
CA ALA A 411 10.67 -0.46 -26.15
C ALA A 411 10.09 0.51 -27.19
N VAL A 412 8.75 0.57 -27.29
CA VAL A 412 8.08 1.50 -28.21
C VAL A 412 8.34 2.96 -27.80
N ARG A 413 8.28 3.30 -26.50
CA ARG A 413 8.55 4.65 -25.98
C ARG A 413 9.99 5.10 -26.26
N GLN A 414 10.96 4.18 -26.20
CA GLN A 414 12.36 4.45 -26.57
C GLN A 414 12.57 4.54 -28.08
N GLY A 415 11.54 4.30 -28.90
CA GLY A 415 11.57 4.41 -30.36
C GLY A 415 12.07 3.15 -31.07
N TYR A 416 12.06 1.98 -30.43
CA TYR A 416 12.42 0.72 -31.08
C TYR A 416 11.26 0.16 -31.90
N SER A 417 11.62 -0.38 -33.11
CA SER A 417 10.68 -1.14 -33.94
C SER A 417 10.31 -2.46 -33.26
N LEU A 418 9.03 -2.81 -33.28
CA LEU A 418 8.54 -4.10 -32.75
C LEU A 418 8.93 -5.31 -33.61
N GLU A 419 9.35 -5.09 -34.88
CA GLU A 419 9.93 -6.09 -35.75
C GLU A 419 11.45 -6.30 -35.50
N SER A 420 12.03 -5.57 -34.52
CA SER A 420 13.42 -5.78 -34.11
C SER A 420 13.65 -7.20 -33.62
N LEU A 421 14.75 -7.82 -34.07
CA LEU A 421 15.13 -9.16 -33.66
C LEU A 421 15.83 -9.14 -32.29
N VAL A 422 15.36 -9.99 -31.38
CA VAL A 422 15.92 -10.21 -30.05
C VAL A 422 16.40 -11.64 -29.92
N ARG A 423 17.52 -11.88 -29.24
CA ARG A 423 18.00 -13.24 -28.93
C ARG A 423 16.97 -13.99 -28.09
N SER A 424 16.67 -15.21 -28.47
CA SER A 424 15.66 -16.06 -27.85
C SER A 424 16.11 -17.53 -27.74
N PRO A 425 17.35 -17.83 -27.28
CA PRO A 425 17.83 -19.19 -27.17
C PRO A 425 17.03 -19.94 -26.07
N SER A 426 17.02 -21.28 -26.16
CA SER A 426 16.29 -22.14 -25.19
C SER A 426 16.77 -21.94 -23.73
N THR A 427 18.04 -21.57 -23.57
CA THR A 427 18.66 -21.26 -22.27
C THR A 427 19.75 -20.23 -22.49
N GLU A 428 19.82 -19.24 -21.61
CA GLU A 428 20.86 -18.22 -21.61
C GLU A 428 21.32 -17.92 -20.17
N VAL A 429 22.60 -17.59 -20.03
CA VAL A 429 23.19 -17.23 -18.73
C VAL A 429 23.66 -15.78 -18.86
N PHE A 430 23.23 -14.93 -17.96
CA PHE A 430 23.63 -13.55 -17.84
C PHE A 430 24.54 -13.41 -16.62
N PRO A 431 25.86 -13.29 -16.81
CA PRO A 431 26.81 -13.22 -15.72
C PRO A 431 26.61 -11.95 -14.90
N ASP A 432 26.66 -12.06 -13.56
CA ASP A 432 26.54 -10.95 -12.61
C ASP A 432 25.28 -10.08 -12.76
N ALA A 433 24.31 -10.48 -13.58
CA ALA A 433 23.18 -9.63 -13.96
C ALA A 433 22.12 -9.47 -12.86
N ASN A 434 22.07 -10.35 -11.86
CA ASN A 434 21.03 -10.33 -10.83
C ASN A 434 21.64 -10.05 -9.46
N ALA A 435 21.82 -8.77 -9.14
CA ALA A 435 22.48 -8.30 -7.90
C ALA A 435 23.89 -8.90 -7.68
N GLY A 436 24.66 -9.07 -8.78
CA GLY A 436 26.01 -9.64 -8.74
C GLY A 436 26.05 -11.15 -8.75
N ALA A 437 24.93 -11.82 -9.00
CA ALA A 437 24.86 -13.27 -9.23
C ALA A 437 24.55 -13.58 -10.69
N ASP A 438 25.01 -14.74 -11.18
CA ASP A 438 24.69 -15.25 -12.50
C ASP A 438 23.18 -15.54 -12.58
N TRP A 439 22.53 -15.03 -13.64
CA TRP A 439 21.12 -15.28 -13.88
C TRP A 439 20.94 -16.22 -15.07
N THR A 440 20.45 -17.43 -14.78
CA THR A 440 20.16 -18.42 -15.82
C THR A 440 18.67 -18.38 -16.17
N VAL A 441 18.36 -18.04 -17.40
CA VAL A 441 17.01 -17.96 -17.97
C VAL A 441 16.79 -19.11 -18.94
N ARG A 442 15.61 -19.74 -18.84
CA ARG A 442 15.14 -20.79 -19.74
C ARG A 442 13.80 -20.40 -20.37
N GLY A 443 13.50 -20.94 -21.52
CA GLY A 443 12.20 -20.70 -22.19
C GLY A 443 12.32 -19.69 -23.33
N GLY A 444 13.23 -19.95 -24.25
CA GLY A 444 13.29 -19.25 -25.55
C GLY A 444 12.36 -19.86 -26.59
N CYS A 445 12.21 -19.18 -27.73
CA CYS A 445 11.38 -19.60 -28.83
C CYS A 445 12.05 -19.40 -30.20
N CYS A 446 11.34 -19.72 -31.27
CA CYS A 446 11.52 -19.21 -32.64
C CYS A 446 12.89 -19.50 -33.23
N GLY A 447 13.53 -20.62 -32.84
CA GLY A 447 14.82 -21.03 -33.39
C GLY A 447 16.04 -20.27 -32.85
N GLY A 448 15.89 -19.51 -31.78
CA GLY A 448 16.98 -18.79 -31.10
C GLY A 448 16.99 -17.28 -31.28
N THR A 449 16.15 -16.75 -32.16
CA THR A 449 15.86 -15.33 -32.37
C THR A 449 14.37 -15.15 -32.62
N ALA A 450 13.80 -14.04 -32.23
CA ALA A 450 12.40 -13.67 -32.42
C ALA A 450 12.27 -12.16 -32.61
N THR A 451 11.26 -11.70 -33.31
CA THR A 451 10.86 -10.30 -33.22
C THR A 451 10.26 -10.02 -31.85
N ILE A 452 10.15 -8.75 -31.41
CA ILE A 452 9.50 -8.39 -30.16
C ILE A 452 8.05 -8.88 -30.19
N ILE A 453 7.34 -8.80 -31.32
CA ILE A 453 5.97 -9.29 -31.50
C ILE A 453 5.91 -10.81 -31.25
N GLU A 454 6.76 -11.59 -31.98
CA GLU A 454 6.80 -13.04 -31.82
C GLU A 454 7.17 -13.45 -30.37
N ALA A 455 8.15 -12.77 -29.77
CA ALA A 455 8.57 -13.00 -28.40
C ALA A 455 7.42 -12.72 -27.41
N THR A 456 6.59 -11.72 -27.68
CA THR A 456 5.41 -11.36 -26.88
C THR A 456 4.33 -12.43 -27.00
N ALA A 457 3.97 -12.82 -28.22
CA ALA A 457 2.97 -13.85 -28.50
C ALA A 457 3.35 -15.20 -27.88
N ARG A 458 4.62 -15.60 -27.96
CA ARG A 458 5.16 -16.85 -27.40
C ARG A 458 5.63 -16.72 -25.95
N SER A 459 5.60 -15.52 -25.39
CA SER A 459 6.03 -15.23 -24.01
C SER A 459 7.47 -15.69 -23.73
N SER A 460 8.42 -15.52 -24.68
CA SER A 460 9.80 -15.97 -24.56
C SER A 460 10.51 -15.32 -23.36
N ASN A 461 10.98 -16.13 -22.41
CA ASN A 461 11.69 -15.62 -21.22
C ASN A 461 13.07 -15.06 -21.59
N THR A 462 13.82 -15.76 -22.45
CA THR A 462 15.17 -15.34 -22.81
C THR A 462 15.16 -14.09 -23.68
N ALA A 463 14.19 -13.95 -24.61
CA ALA A 463 14.03 -12.73 -25.38
C ALA A 463 13.75 -11.52 -24.48
N PHE A 464 12.84 -11.66 -23.53
CA PHE A 464 12.52 -10.57 -22.61
C PHE A 464 13.61 -10.30 -21.58
N ALA A 465 14.43 -11.31 -21.22
CA ALA A 465 15.60 -11.08 -20.38
C ALA A 465 16.66 -10.22 -21.13
N ASN A 466 16.89 -10.49 -22.41
CA ASN A 466 17.75 -9.65 -23.25
C ASN A 466 17.14 -8.24 -23.38
N LEU A 467 15.88 -8.14 -23.76
CA LEU A 467 15.17 -6.86 -23.91
C LEU A 467 15.21 -6.00 -22.63
N MET A 468 15.03 -6.62 -21.46
CA MET A 468 15.11 -5.94 -20.16
C MET A 468 16.48 -5.30 -19.91
N LEU A 469 17.55 -5.99 -20.31
CA LEU A 469 18.91 -5.48 -20.17
C LEU A 469 19.20 -4.36 -21.17
N ASP A 470 18.66 -4.45 -22.38
CA ASP A 470 18.83 -3.44 -23.42
C ASP A 470 18.08 -2.14 -23.08
N LEU A 471 16.84 -2.25 -22.57
CA LEU A 471 16.02 -1.11 -22.20
C LEU A 471 16.45 -0.46 -20.87
N GLY A 472 17.06 -1.24 -19.99
CA GLY A 472 17.37 -0.87 -18.61
C GLY A 472 16.25 -1.24 -17.63
N PRO A 473 16.58 -2.00 -16.57
CA PRO A 473 15.57 -2.46 -15.58
C PRO A 473 14.79 -1.34 -14.91
N ASP A 474 15.46 -0.22 -14.58
CA ASP A 474 14.81 0.95 -13.97
C ASP A 474 13.76 1.54 -14.92
N ALA A 475 14.07 1.69 -16.22
CA ALA A 475 13.14 2.26 -17.19
C ALA A 475 11.85 1.40 -17.35
N VAL A 476 11.99 0.07 -17.34
CA VAL A 476 10.82 -0.83 -17.43
C VAL A 476 9.98 -0.80 -16.15
N VAL A 477 10.61 -0.65 -14.98
CA VAL A 477 9.88 -0.50 -13.70
C VAL A 477 9.19 0.86 -13.64
N ASP A 478 9.87 1.93 -14.05
CA ASP A 478 9.27 3.28 -14.14
C ASP A 478 8.07 3.27 -15.09
N MET A 479 8.17 2.60 -16.26
CA MET A 479 7.04 2.41 -17.18
C MET A 479 5.86 1.69 -16.49
N ALA A 480 6.11 0.62 -15.75
CA ALA A 480 5.05 -0.09 -15.03
C ALA A 480 4.33 0.82 -14.03
N GLN A 481 5.08 1.63 -13.29
CA GLN A 481 4.53 2.58 -12.31
C GLN A 481 3.79 3.74 -12.99
N GLU A 482 4.31 4.28 -14.06
CA GLU A 482 3.65 5.32 -14.85
C GLU A 482 2.31 4.82 -15.42
N LEU A 483 2.27 3.56 -15.86
CA LEU A 483 1.04 2.93 -16.37
C LEU A 483 -0.01 2.64 -15.29
N GLY A 484 0.39 2.57 -14.00
CA GLY A 484 -0.55 2.44 -12.89
C GLY A 484 -0.27 1.30 -11.90
N VAL A 485 0.91 0.69 -11.91
CA VAL A 485 1.32 -0.24 -10.84
C VAL A 485 1.75 0.58 -9.62
N GLU A 486 0.98 0.53 -8.55
CA GLU A 486 1.26 1.27 -7.30
C GLU A 486 2.05 0.45 -6.28
N SER A 487 2.09 -0.87 -6.45
CA SER A 487 2.90 -1.77 -5.61
C SER A 487 4.39 -1.40 -5.67
N PRO A 488 5.08 -1.30 -4.53
CA PRO A 488 6.48 -0.88 -4.49
C PRO A 488 7.42 -2.00 -4.93
N PHE A 489 8.47 -1.65 -5.67
CA PHE A 489 9.57 -2.55 -6.00
C PHE A 489 10.80 -2.18 -5.16
N GLU A 490 11.11 -2.96 -4.12
CA GLU A 490 12.22 -2.65 -3.20
C GLU A 490 13.61 -2.82 -3.85
N ASN A 491 13.73 -3.76 -4.79
CA ASN A 491 14.97 -4.06 -5.50
C ASN A 491 14.71 -4.15 -7.00
N VAL A 492 15.24 -3.22 -7.76
CA VAL A 492 15.16 -3.25 -9.22
C VAL A 492 16.28 -4.12 -9.76
N VAL A 493 15.91 -5.30 -10.25
CA VAL A 493 16.81 -6.30 -10.83
C VAL A 493 16.24 -6.84 -12.14
N PRO A 494 17.08 -7.29 -13.08
CA PRO A 494 16.59 -7.77 -14.39
C PRO A 494 15.55 -8.90 -14.31
N SER A 495 15.57 -9.73 -13.28
CA SER A 495 14.58 -10.80 -13.09
C SER A 495 13.15 -10.32 -12.87
N LEU A 496 12.93 -9.02 -12.58
CA LEU A 496 11.60 -8.42 -12.51
C LEU A 496 10.80 -8.58 -13.83
N ILE A 497 11.48 -8.69 -14.98
CA ILE A 497 10.80 -8.95 -16.25
C ILE A 497 10.05 -10.29 -16.30
N LEU A 498 10.43 -11.22 -15.45
CA LEU A 498 9.74 -12.49 -15.26
C LEU A 498 8.68 -12.42 -14.16
N GLY A 499 8.42 -11.22 -13.64
CA GLY A 499 7.38 -10.94 -12.65
C GLY A 499 7.74 -11.44 -11.26
N THR A 500 8.98 -11.28 -10.81
CA THR A 500 9.40 -11.66 -9.45
C THR A 500 9.00 -10.65 -8.37
N GLY A 501 8.61 -9.43 -8.75
CA GLY A 501 8.03 -8.41 -7.85
C GLY A 501 6.54 -8.67 -7.61
N ALA A 502 6.07 -8.44 -6.40
CA ALA A 502 4.67 -8.64 -6.06
C ALA A 502 3.83 -7.41 -6.44
N VAL A 503 2.65 -7.63 -7.02
CA VAL A 503 1.67 -6.60 -7.44
C VAL A 503 0.26 -7.02 -7.04
N SER A 504 -0.69 -6.09 -7.01
CA SER A 504 -2.12 -6.40 -6.84
C SER A 504 -2.80 -6.70 -8.18
N VAL A 505 -3.98 -7.35 -8.13
CA VAL A 505 -4.80 -7.56 -9.34
C VAL A 505 -5.32 -6.22 -9.87
N LEU A 506 -5.64 -5.29 -8.96
CA LEU A 506 -6.04 -3.93 -9.29
C LEU A 506 -4.94 -3.14 -10.00
N ASP A 507 -3.68 -3.26 -9.56
CA ASP A 507 -2.52 -2.66 -10.24
C ASP A 507 -2.45 -3.12 -11.71
N MET A 508 -2.53 -4.43 -11.91
CA MET A 508 -2.42 -5.00 -13.26
C MET A 508 -3.60 -4.63 -14.14
N ALA A 509 -4.82 -4.58 -13.58
CA ALA A 509 -6.00 -4.09 -14.30
C ALA A 509 -5.84 -2.61 -14.68
N THR A 510 -5.35 -1.76 -13.77
CA THR A 510 -5.13 -0.33 -14.01
C THR A 510 -4.06 -0.10 -15.07
N ALA A 511 -2.93 -0.80 -14.97
CA ALA A 511 -1.84 -0.64 -15.93
C ALA A 511 -2.25 -1.06 -17.35
N TYR A 512 -2.97 -2.18 -17.49
CA TYR A 512 -3.44 -2.63 -18.81
C TYR A 512 -4.60 -1.78 -19.35
N SER A 513 -5.42 -1.17 -18.47
CA SER A 513 -6.44 -0.22 -18.90
C SER A 513 -5.84 1.01 -19.57
N THR A 514 -4.60 1.37 -19.24
CA THR A 514 -3.87 2.45 -19.91
C THR A 514 -3.64 2.17 -21.38
N PHE A 515 -3.35 0.91 -21.75
CA PHE A 515 -3.27 0.51 -23.16
C PHE A 515 -4.65 0.57 -23.84
N ALA A 516 -5.71 0.05 -23.19
CA ALA A 516 -7.09 0.15 -23.67
C ALA A 516 -7.52 1.61 -23.89
N ASN A 517 -7.09 2.51 -23.00
CA ASN A 517 -7.36 3.95 -23.05
C ASN A 517 -6.35 4.73 -23.91
N GLN A 518 -5.78 4.06 -24.93
CA GLN A 518 -4.92 4.69 -25.93
C GLN A 518 -3.73 5.46 -25.31
N GLY A 519 -3.12 4.88 -24.29
CA GLY A 519 -1.94 5.43 -23.61
C GLY A 519 -2.23 6.45 -22.50
N THR A 520 -3.49 6.69 -22.20
CA THR A 520 -3.88 7.56 -21.07
C THR A 520 -4.18 6.74 -19.83
N ARG A 521 -3.35 6.85 -18.79
CA ARG A 521 -3.65 6.30 -17.47
C ARG A 521 -4.84 7.04 -16.88
N ILE A 522 -5.79 6.27 -16.39
CA ILE A 522 -6.94 6.76 -15.62
C ILE A 522 -6.91 6.02 -14.29
N ASP A 523 -6.70 6.75 -13.19
CA ASP A 523 -6.61 6.16 -11.87
C ASP A 523 -7.89 5.40 -11.52
N ALA A 524 -7.72 4.17 -11.04
CA ALA A 524 -8.84 3.33 -10.65
C ALA A 524 -9.59 3.93 -9.47
N ARG A 525 -10.93 3.83 -9.49
CA ARG A 525 -11.76 4.31 -8.39
C ARG A 525 -12.95 3.38 -8.16
N VAL A 526 -13.35 3.32 -6.90
CA VAL A 526 -14.52 2.53 -6.44
C VAL A 526 -15.66 3.44 -5.95
N ILE A 527 -15.37 4.71 -5.66
CA ILE A 527 -16.33 5.71 -5.18
C ILE A 527 -16.44 6.84 -6.21
N THR A 528 -17.65 7.26 -6.51
CA THR A 528 -17.92 8.40 -7.40
C THR A 528 -18.36 9.64 -6.63
N ARG A 529 -19.07 9.45 -5.52
CA ARG A 529 -19.68 10.56 -4.78
C ARG A 529 -19.99 10.15 -3.33
N VAL A 530 -19.83 11.09 -2.41
CA VAL A 530 -20.26 10.98 -1.01
C VAL A 530 -21.13 12.17 -0.67
N GLU A 531 -22.30 11.91 -0.09
CA GLU A 531 -23.25 12.90 0.43
C GLU A 531 -23.52 12.66 1.91
N ARG A 532 -24.03 13.65 2.62
CA ARG A 532 -24.62 13.50 3.95
C ARG A 532 -26.07 13.01 3.83
N ALA A 533 -26.65 12.60 4.95
CA ALA A 533 -28.06 12.17 5.01
C ALA A 533 -29.05 13.24 4.54
N ASP A 534 -28.72 14.51 4.69
CA ASP A 534 -29.52 15.66 4.23
C ASP A 534 -29.35 15.98 2.73
N GLY A 535 -28.56 15.19 2.00
CA GLY A 535 -28.24 15.40 0.59
C GLY A 535 -27.12 16.41 0.31
N THR A 536 -26.49 16.96 1.36
CA THR A 536 -25.34 17.85 1.18
C THR A 536 -24.15 17.09 0.62
N LEU A 537 -23.58 17.58 -0.48
CA LEU A 537 -22.37 17.01 -1.08
C LEU A 537 -21.19 17.12 -0.11
N VAL A 538 -20.59 15.99 0.22
CA VAL A 538 -19.33 15.91 0.95
C VAL A 538 -18.17 15.97 -0.04
N GLU A 539 -18.20 15.09 -1.05
CA GLU A 539 -17.15 15.01 -2.06
C GLU A 539 -17.63 14.35 -3.34
N GLU A 540 -17.07 14.78 -4.46
CA GLU A 540 -17.23 14.15 -5.77
C GLU A 540 -15.87 13.71 -6.30
N PHE A 541 -15.75 12.43 -6.64
CA PHE A 541 -14.50 11.81 -7.05
C PHE A 541 -14.40 11.83 -8.58
N THR A 542 -13.53 12.66 -9.08
CA THR A 542 -13.22 12.76 -10.51
C THR A 542 -11.99 11.91 -10.85
N ALA A 543 -11.98 11.27 -12.02
CA ALA A 543 -10.84 10.52 -12.48
C ALA A 543 -9.64 11.43 -12.77
N THR A 544 -8.48 11.09 -12.23
CA THR A 544 -7.20 11.65 -12.67
C THR A 544 -6.84 11.00 -14.00
N ARG A 545 -6.44 11.80 -14.98
CA ARG A 545 -6.03 11.33 -16.31
C ARG A 545 -4.61 11.81 -16.58
N THR A 546 -3.70 10.88 -16.83
CA THR A 546 -2.29 11.16 -17.07
C THR A 546 -1.86 10.53 -18.40
N PRO A 547 -1.47 11.31 -19.42
CA PRO A 547 -0.88 10.74 -20.62
C PRO A 547 0.47 10.07 -20.28
N VAL A 548 0.61 8.79 -20.65
CA VAL A 548 1.83 7.99 -20.46
C VAL A 548 2.46 7.62 -21.79
N LEU A 549 1.63 7.18 -22.74
CA LEU A 549 2.01 6.83 -24.09
C LEU A 549 1.18 7.68 -25.06
N THR A 550 1.70 7.87 -26.26
CA THR A 550 0.90 8.38 -27.39
C THR A 550 -0.08 7.32 -27.87
N VAL A 551 -1.09 7.73 -28.64
CA VAL A 551 -2.07 6.80 -29.24
C VAL A 551 -1.38 5.76 -30.12
N ASP A 552 -0.38 6.17 -30.92
CA ASP A 552 0.37 5.30 -31.82
C ASP A 552 1.22 4.28 -31.03
N GLU A 553 1.89 4.72 -29.96
CA GLU A 553 2.65 3.82 -29.07
C GLU A 553 1.75 2.79 -28.39
N ALA A 554 0.61 3.21 -27.85
CA ALA A 554 -0.36 2.31 -27.24
C ALA A 554 -0.97 1.33 -28.28
N ALA A 555 -1.22 1.77 -29.51
CA ALA A 555 -1.71 0.90 -30.59
C ALA A 555 -0.67 -0.17 -30.97
N LYS A 556 0.61 0.19 -31.07
CA LYS A 556 1.71 -0.76 -31.32
C LYS A 556 1.80 -1.82 -30.20
N VAL A 557 1.73 -1.40 -28.93
CA VAL A 557 1.70 -2.32 -27.77
C VAL A 557 0.49 -3.25 -27.85
N THR A 558 -0.69 -2.69 -28.13
CA THR A 558 -1.94 -3.45 -28.27
C THR A 558 -1.83 -4.51 -29.34
N HIS A 559 -1.29 -4.17 -30.52
CA HIS A 559 -1.09 -5.12 -31.62
C HIS A 559 -0.19 -6.30 -31.20
N ALA A 560 0.91 -6.05 -30.48
CA ALA A 560 1.75 -7.13 -29.96
C ALA A 560 1.01 -8.03 -28.95
N LEU A 561 0.08 -7.47 -28.17
CA LEU A 561 -0.73 -8.19 -27.19
C LEU A 561 -1.94 -8.91 -27.82
N GLU A 562 -2.50 -8.46 -28.95
CA GLU A 562 -3.48 -9.19 -29.77
C GLU A 562 -2.89 -10.53 -30.23
N GLY A 563 -1.62 -10.54 -30.67
CA GLY A 563 -0.92 -11.75 -31.09
C GLY A 563 -0.84 -12.84 -30.02
N VAL A 564 -0.98 -12.50 -28.74
CA VAL A 564 -1.05 -13.49 -27.64
C VAL A 564 -2.35 -14.29 -27.69
N ILE A 565 -3.47 -13.64 -28.04
CA ILE A 565 -4.79 -14.26 -28.14
C ILE A 565 -4.95 -14.94 -29.51
N ASP A 566 -4.55 -14.30 -30.61
CA ASP A 566 -4.77 -14.78 -31.97
C ASP A 566 -4.01 -16.08 -32.29
N GLY A 567 -2.85 -16.27 -31.71
CA GLY A 567 -2.04 -17.47 -32.04
C GLY A 567 -0.93 -17.76 -31.02
N GLY A 568 -0.92 -17.04 -29.92
CA GLY A 568 0.08 -17.13 -28.88
C GLY A 568 -0.30 -18.05 -27.70
N THR A 569 0.10 -17.63 -26.50
CA THR A 569 -0.11 -18.40 -25.27
C THR A 569 -1.50 -18.25 -24.67
N GLY A 570 -2.30 -17.31 -25.18
CA GLY A 570 -3.62 -16.92 -24.63
C GLY A 570 -4.81 -17.26 -25.53
N THR A 571 -4.70 -18.19 -26.47
CA THR A 571 -5.75 -18.50 -27.44
C THR A 571 -7.10 -18.91 -26.84
N VAL A 572 -7.10 -19.39 -25.60
CA VAL A 572 -8.32 -19.72 -24.85
C VAL A 572 -9.12 -18.45 -24.51
N ALA A 573 -8.49 -17.30 -24.46
CA ALA A 573 -9.12 -16.01 -24.16
C ALA A 573 -9.83 -15.38 -25.36
N ASP A 574 -9.87 -16.03 -26.54
CA ASP A 574 -10.62 -15.53 -27.68
C ASP A 574 -12.12 -15.43 -27.37
N ILE A 575 -12.68 -14.24 -27.52
CA ILE A 575 -14.10 -13.91 -27.29
C ILE A 575 -14.84 -13.54 -28.58
N GLY A 576 -14.21 -13.76 -29.74
CA GLY A 576 -14.78 -13.49 -31.05
C GLY A 576 -14.94 -12.00 -31.41
N ARG A 577 -14.16 -11.13 -30.76
CA ARG A 577 -14.04 -9.68 -31.04
C ARG A 577 -12.64 -9.21 -30.71
N PRO A 578 -12.20 -8.00 -31.19
CA PRO A 578 -10.89 -7.48 -30.89
C PRO A 578 -10.60 -7.49 -29.39
N ALA A 579 -9.51 -8.15 -29.01
CA ALA A 579 -9.06 -8.28 -27.64
C ALA A 579 -7.54 -8.46 -27.59
N ALA A 580 -6.91 -7.81 -26.64
CA ALA A 580 -5.49 -7.89 -26.39
C ALA A 580 -5.21 -8.32 -24.96
N GLY A 581 -4.12 -9.05 -24.72
CA GLY A 581 -3.85 -9.52 -23.37
C GLY A 581 -2.53 -10.26 -23.22
N LYS A 582 -2.24 -10.69 -21.99
CA LYS A 582 -1.01 -11.41 -21.67
C LYS A 582 -1.24 -12.48 -20.62
N THR A 583 -0.67 -13.65 -20.84
CA THR A 583 -0.59 -14.73 -19.86
C THR A 583 0.56 -14.51 -18.90
N GLY A 584 0.38 -14.82 -17.61
CA GLY A 584 1.41 -14.88 -16.58
C GLY A 584 1.43 -16.24 -15.92
N THR A 585 2.61 -16.77 -15.67
CA THR A 585 2.83 -17.98 -14.90
C THR A 585 4.17 -17.81 -14.18
N THR A 586 4.16 -17.97 -12.87
CA THR A 586 5.38 -17.91 -12.07
C THR A 586 6.13 -19.24 -12.09
N GLN A 587 7.35 -19.22 -11.59
CA GLN A 587 8.15 -20.45 -11.41
C GLN A 587 7.37 -21.41 -10.49
N ASN A 588 7.41 -22.70 -10.81
CA ASN A 588 6.68 -23.76 -10.11
C ASN A 588 5.14 -23.61 -10.10
N ASN A 589 4.57 -22.75 -10.96
CA ASN A 589 3.13 -22.54 -11.07
C ASN A 589 2.46 -22.15 -9.75
N TRP A 590 3.09 -21.29 -8.94
CA TRP A 590 2.52 -20.78 -7.68
C TRP A 590 1.43 -19.75 -7.93
N ASP A 591 1.65 -18.89 -8.94
CA ASP A 591 0.71 -17.88 -9.39
C ASP A 591 0.46 -18.02 -10.88
N ALA A 592 -0.78 -17.88 -11.29
CA ALA A 592 -1.17 -17.87 -12.69
C ALA A 592 -2.09 -16.66 -12.97
N TRP A 593 -1.86 -16.00 -14.10
CA TRP A 593 -2.51 -14.75 -14.46
C TRP A 593 -2.97 -14.74 -15.90
N PHE A 594 -4.06 -14.04 -16.14
CA PHE A 594 -4.41 -13.49 -17.43
C PHE A 594 -4.89 -12.05 -17.27
N VAL A 595 -4.26 -11.12 -17.97
CA VAL A 595 -4.68 -9.72 -17.99
C VAL A 595 -4.94 -9.34 -19.43
N GLY A 596 -6.14 -8.82 -19.70
CA GLY A 596 -6.51 -8.47 -21.07
C GLY A 596 -7.63 -7.44 -21.11
N TYR A 597 -7.86 -6.91 -22.29
CA TYR A 597 -8.79 -5.81 -22.51
C TYR A 597 -9.38 -5.82 -23.93
N THR A 598 -10.49 -5.13 -24.05
CA THR A 598 -11.09 -4.61 -25.28
C THR A 598 -11.07 -3.08 -25.20
N PRO A 599 -11.46 -2.33 -26.24
CA PRO A 599 -11.51 -0.86 -26.14
C PRO A 599 -12.38 -0.31 -25.01
N ARG A 600 -13.32 -1.10 -24.48
CA ARG A 600 -14.29 -0.66 -23.44
C ARG A 600 -14.06 -1.21 -22.04
N LEU A 601 -13.47 -2.37 -21.92
CA LEU A 601 -13.40 -3.11 -20.67
C LEU A 601 -12.05 -3.80 -20.54
N THR A 602 -11.42 -3.61 -19.39
CA THR A 602 -10.19 -4.30 -18.99
C THR A 602 -10.48 -5.22 -17.83
N ALA A 603 -9.94 -6.44 -17.84
CA ALA A 603 -10.02 -7.34 -16.71
C ALA A 603 -8.66 -7.99 -16.43
N ALA A 604 -8.30 -8.05 -15.15
CA ALA A 604 -7.17 -8.82 -14.64
C ALA A 604 -7.69 -9.99 -13.81
N VAL A 605 -7.13 -11.18 -14.05
CA VAL A 605 -7.47 -12.41 -13.33
C VAL A 605 -6.20 -13.04 -12.78
N TRP A 606 -6.27 -13.41 -11.51
CA TRP A 606 -5.24 -14.16 -10.79
C TRP A 606 -5.82 -15.44 -10.21
N MET A 607 -4.97 -16.46 -10.07
CA MET A 607 -5.26 -17.72 -9.42
C MET A 607 -4.03 -18.23 -8.68
N GLY A 608 -4.22 -18.72 -7.47
CA GLY A 608 -3.17 -19.26 -6.61
C GLY A 608 -3.68 -19.63 -5.21
N TYR A 609 -2.81 -20.17 -4.37
CA TYR A 609 -3.15 -20.44 -2.98
C TYR A 609 -2.84 -19.25 -2.08
N PRO A 610 -3.82 -18.76 -1.30
CA PRO A 610 -3.64 -17.61 -0.39
C PRO A 610 -2.55 -17.85 0.65
N GLU A 611 -2.39 -19.09 1.11
CA GLU A 611 -1.51 -19.47 2.20
C GLU A 611 -0.01 -19.42 1.84
N GLY A 612 0.33 -19.32 0.53
CA GLY A 612 1.72 -19.18 0.11
C GLY A 612 2.04 -19.79 -1.25
N SER A 613 3.34 -20.03 -1.45
CA SER A 613 3.88 -20.57 -2.71
C SER A 613 3.63 -22.09 -2.85
N ILE A 614 2.39 -22.46 -3.11
CA ILE A 614 1.96 -23.86 -3.31
C ILE A 614 1.85 -24.14 -4.81
N GLU A 615 2.49 -25.23 -5.27
CA GLU A 615 2.52 -25.59 -6.69
C GLU A 615 1.16 -26.08 -7.19
N MET A 616 0.64 -25.46 -8.25
CA MET A 616 -0.61 -25.85 -8.91
C MET A 616 -0.35 -26.85 -10.06
N THR A 617 0.23 -28.00 -9.72
CA THR A 617 0.61 -29.00 -10.73
C THR A 617 -0.51 -29.96 -11.13
N SER A 618 -1.61 -30.01 -10.36
CA SER A 618 -2.75 -30.90 -10.64
C SER A 618 -4.06 -30.30 -10.11
N VAL A 619 -4.53 -29.22 -10.71
CA VAL A 619 -5.89 -28.68 -10.49
C VAL A 619 -6.78 -29.24 -11.59
N HIS A 620 -7.86 -29.93 -11.23
CA HIS A 620 -8.73 -30.66 -12.18
C HIS A 620 -7.93 -31.57 -13.14
N GLY A 621 -6.83 -32.15 -12.66
CA GLY A 621 -5.94 -33.02 -13.44
C GLY A 621 -5.03 -32.30 -14.44
N GLN A 622 -4.92 -30.98 -14.37
CA GLN A 622 -4.07 -30.17 -15.25
C GLN A 622 -3.08 -29.34 -14.43
N THR A 623 -1.90 -29.10 -14.99
CA THR A 623 -0.98 -28.09 -14.46
C THR A 623 -1.49 -26.70 -14.83
N VAL A 624 -1.63 -25.85 -13.83
CA VAL A 624 -2.14 -24.49 -14.02
C VAL A 624 -1.10 -23.60 -14.70
N GLN A 625 -1.55 -22.90 -15.72
CA GLN A 625 -0.79 -21.86 -16.43
C GLN A 625 -1.73 -20.70 -16.76
N GLY A 626 -1.19 -19.51 -16.97
CA GLY A 626 -1.99 -18.34 -17.32
C GLY A 626 -2.86 -18.52 -18.57
N GLY A 627 -2.43 -19.38 -19.49
CA GLY A 627 -3.17 -19.70 -20.73
C GLY A 627 -4.29 -20.73 -20.58
N ASN A 628 -4.56 -21.27 -19.38
CA ASN A 628 -5.70 -22.17 -19.16
C ASN A 628 -6.68 -21.56 -18.15
N PHE A 629 -6.69 -21.92 -16.88
CA PHE A 629 -7.71 -21.46 -15.91
C PHE A 629 -7.90 -19.94 -15.84
N PRO A 630 -6.85 -19.09 -15.69
CA PRO A 630 -7.04 -17.65 -15.69
C PRO A 630 -7.61 -17.12 -17.02
N ALA A 631 -7.13 -17.64 -18.16
CA ALA A 631 -7.64 -17.28 -19.47
C ALA A 631 -9.10 -17.71 -19.67
N ILE A 632 -9.52 -18.87 -19.13
CA ILE A 632 -10.91 -19.33 -19.14
C ILE A 632 -11.79 -18.40 -18.30
N MET A 633 -11.37 -18.04 -17.08
CA MET A 633 -12.10 -17.10 -16.23
C MET A 633 -12.26 -15.74 -16.91
N TRP A 634 -11.18 -15.22 -17.50
CA TRP A 634 -11.21 -13.97 -18.24
C TRP A 634 -12.18 -14.06 -19.44
N GLN A 635 -12.06 -15.11 -20.23
CA GLN A 635 -12.92 -15.34 -21.41
C GLN A 635 -14.40 -15.42 -21.03
N ARG A 636 -14.76 -16.20 -20.00
CA ARG A 636 -16.13 -16.33 -19.50
C ARG A 636 -16.69 -14.99 -19.05
N PHE A 637 -15.91 -14.24 -18.27
CA PHE A 637 -16.29 -12.92 -17.82
C PHE A 637 -16.49 -11.96 -18.99
N MET A 638 -15.47 -11.77 -19.82
CA MET A 638 -15.50 -10.77 -20.89
C MET A 638 -16.56 -11.10 -21.97
N ALA A 639 -16.70 -12.36 -22.34
CA ALA A 639 -17.73 -12.78 -23.30
C ALA A 639 -19.14 -12.46 -22.78
N SER A 640 -19.42 -12.76 -21.51
CA SER A 640 -20.71 -12.46 -20.90
C SER A 640 -20.92 -10.96 -20.63
N ALA A 641 -19.86 -10.26 -20.21
CA ALA A 641 -19.92 -8.83 -19.91
C ALA A 641 -20.18 -7.97 -21.16
N LEU A 642 -19.67 -8.40 -22.30
CA LEU A 642 -19.77 -7.68 -23.57
C LEU A 642 -20.89 -8.21 -24.48
N GLU A 643 -21.70 -9.17 -24.02
CA GLU A 643 -22.83 -9.69 -24.78
C GLU A 643 -23.82 -8.56 -25.11
N GLY A 644 -24.18 -8.46 -26.40
CA GLY A 644 -25.11 -7.43 -26.88
C GLY A 644 -24.55 -6.01 -26.96
N THR A 645 -23.26 -5.80 -26.66
CA THR A 645 -22.58 -4.52 -26.88
C THR A 645 -22.02 -4.42 -28.30
N ASP A 646 -21.88 -3.20 -28.80
CA ASP A 646 -21.23 -2.95 -30.10
C ASP A 646 -19.78 -3.45 -30.08
N VAL A 647 -19.33 -3.96 -31.22
CA VAL A 647 -17.92 -4.33 -31.42
C VAL A 647 -17.14 -3.08 -31.80
N GLU A 648 -16.11 -2.79 -31.07
CA GLU A 648 -15.19 -1.69 -31.35
C GLU A 648 -13.82 -2.26 -31.74
N GLU A 649 -13.14 -1.58 -32.66
CA GLU A 649 -11.78 -1.92 -33.11
C GLU A 649 -10.76 -1.10 -32.32
N PHE A 650 -9.58 -1.67 -32.15
CA PHE A 650 -8.44 -0.90 -31.65
C PHE A 650 -7.94 0.08 -32.69
N PRO A 651 -7.25 1.16 -32.31
CA PRO A 651 -6.56 2.03 -33.25
C PRO A 651 -5.56 1.26 -34.11
N ASP A 652 -5.43 1.66 -35.37
CA ASP A 652 -4.45 1.11 -36.29
C ASP A 652 -3.02 1.34 -35.75
N PRO A 653 -2.17 0.31 -35.58
CA PRO A 653 -0.81 0.46 -35.05
C PRO A 653 0.14 1.17 -36.03
N GLY A 654 -0.30 1.43 -37.27
CA GLY A 654 0.55 2.03 -38.31
C GLY A 654 1.67 1.13 -38.77
N ASP A 655 2.83 1.71 -39.07
CA ASP A 655 4.01 0.96 -39.50
C ASP A 655 4.77 0.38 -38.30
N LEU A 656 4.80 -0.95 -38.22
CA LEU A 656 5.46 -1.67 -37.11
C LEU A 656 6.98 -1.73 -37.29
N ASP A 657 7.47 -1.50 -38.51
CA ASP A 657 8.91 -1.35 -38.83
C ASP A 657 9.42 0.05 -38.50
N GLU A 658 8.52 1.01 -38.23
CA GLU A 658 8.91 2.36 -37.84
C GLU A 658 9.60 2.37 -36.47
N GLY A 659 10.84 2.82 -36.45
CA GLY A 659 11.69 2.91 -35.29
C GLY A 659 13.12 2.46 -35.57
N ASP A 660 13.98 2.70 -34.60
CA ASP A 660 15.35 2.22 -34.66
C ASP A 660 15.37 0.70 -34.39
N PRO A 661 16.10 -0.10 -35.18
CA PRO A 661 16.31 -1.50 -34.82
C PRO A 661 17.09 -1.56 -33.51
N LEU A 662 16.70 -2.44 -32.61
CA LEU A 662 17.56 -2.84 -31.49
C LEU A 662 18.90 -3.28 -32.10
N ASP A 663 20.01 -2.72 -31.60
CA ASP A 663 21.32 -2.83 -32.26
C ASP A 663 21.68 -4.30 -32.48
N ALA A 664 21.69 -4.75 -33.73
CA ALA A 664 21.89 -6.15 -34.11
C ALA A 664 23.27 -6.72 -33.68
N ASP A 665 24.20 -5.88 -33.27
CA ASP A 665 25.48 -6.28 -32.71
C ASP A 665 25.38 -6.91 -31.32
N LEU A 666 24.27 -6.72 -30.56
CA LEU A 666 24.04 -7.39 -29.28
C LEU A 666 23.46 -8.80 -29.43
N GLY A 667 23.04 -9.20 -30.64
CA GLY A 667 22.28 -10.43 -30.85
C GLY A 667 23.03 -11.62 -31.40
N ILE A 668 23.99 -11.46 -32.28
CA ILE A 668 24.58 -12.61 -33.01
C ILE A 668 26.10 -12.53 -32.99
N GLY A 669 26.76 -13.03 -31.97
CA GLY A 669 28.18 -13.36 -31.95
C GLY A 669 29.14 -12.34 -31.34
N ALA A 670 28.71 -11.31 -30.67
CA ALA A 670 29.57 -10.43 -29.88
C ALA A 670 29.67 -10.90 -28.42
N ALA A 671 30.87 -10.84 -27.88
CA ALA A 671 31.07 -10.97 -26.45
C ALA A 671 30.35 -9.80 -25.76
N PRO A 672 29.75 -10.01 -24.57
CA PRO A 672 29.08 -8.94 -23.84
C PRO A 672 30.03 -7.77 -23.65
N PRO A 673 29.56 -6.51 -23.80
CA PRO A 673 30.38 -5.35 -23.48
C PRO A 673 30.84 -5.43 -22.03
N PRO A 674 32.04 -4.94 -21.72
CA PRO A 674 32.53 -4.96 -20.34
C PRO A 674 31.56 -4.15 -19.48
N THR A 675 30.88 -4.82 -18.55
CA THR A 675 30.02 -4.22 -17.56
C THR A 675 30.83 -3.22 -16.75
N THR A 676 30.55 -1.93 -16.89
CA THR A 676 30.97 -0.95 -15.89
C THR A 676 30.25 -1.32 -14.59
N PRO A 677 30.99 -1.51 -13.49
CA PRO A 677 30.35 -1.80 -12.21
C PRO A 677 29.40 -0.67 -11.86
N TYR A 678 28.15 -1.00 -11.56
CA TYR A 678 27.19 -0.07 -10.97
C TYR A 678 27.80 0.52 -9.69
N VAL A 679 28.09 1.81 -9.71
CA VAL A 679 28.48 2.58 -8.53
C VAL A 679 27.20 3.26 -8.05
N PRO A 680 26.63 2.86 -6.89
CA PRO A 680 25.46 3.55 -6.37
C PRO A 680 25.79 5.01 -6.14
N PRO A 681 24.86 5.95 -6.34
CA PRO A 681 25.09 7.37 -6.14
C PRO A 681 25.51 7.63 -4.69
N VAL A 682 26.73 8.12 -4.51
CA VAL A 682 27.26 8.54 -3.22
C VAL A 682 26.51 9.81 -2.82
N THR A 683 25.61 9.69 -1.86
CA THR A 683 25.07 10.85 -1.16
C THR A 683 26.22 11.62 -0.52
N ALA A 684 26.47 12.82 -1.00
CA ALA A 684 27.48 13.71 -0.47
C ALA A 684 27.14 14.11 0.97
N GLY A 685 27.87 13.56 1.93
CA GLY A 685 27.93 14.07 3.29
C GLY A 685 29.05 15.10 3.41
N PRO A 686 28.93 16.09 4.31
CA PRO A 686 29.85 17.24 4.36
C PRO A 686 31.24 16.90 4.90
N ASP A 687 32.22 17.55 4.28
CA ASP A 687 33.64 17.60 4.56
C ASP A 687 34.11 17.37 6.00
N ALA A 688 35.04 16.44 6.17
CA ALA A 688 36.01 16.51 7.26
C ALA A 688 37.41 16.10 6.74
N SER A 689 38.26 17.06 6.81
CA SER A 689 39.66 17.14 6.44
C SER A 689 40.57 16.01 6.96
N THR A 690 41.44 15.53 6.05
CA THR A 690 42.69 14.73 6.29
C THR A 690 43.62 15.31 7.35
N PRO A 691 44.51 14.47 7.97
CA PRO A 691 45.82 14.29 7.36
C PRO A 691 46.44 12.88 7.42
N THR A 692 47.17 12.64 6.37
CA THR A 692 48.23 11.68 6.08
C THR A 692 49.13 11.25 7.23
N THR A 693 49.40 9.96 7.36
CA THR A 693 50.79 9.40 7.56
C THR A 693 50.79 7.88 7.32
N THR A 694 51.52 7.43 6.34
CA THR A 694 52.18 6.11 6.27
C THR A 694 53.51 6.20 7.07
N PRO A 695 54.20 5.12 7.49
CA PRO A 695 54.43 3.91 6.74
C PRO A 695 54.61 2.59 7.57
N ASP A 696 54.52 1.51 6.83
CA ASP A 696 55.52 0.41 6.78
C ASP A 696 55.36 -0.85 7.65
N THR A 697 55.61 -1.93 6.94
CA THR A 697 56.13 -3.28 7.27
C THR A 697 55.17 -4.43 7.55
N THR A 698 55.17 -5.31 6.54
CA THR A 698 54.94 -6.78 6.50
C THR A 698 55.78 -7.58 7.51
N PRO A 699 55.70 -8.91 7.64
CA PRO A 699 54.74 -9.93 7.14
C PRO A 699 54.44 -11.08 8.12
N SER A 700 53.65 -12.07 7.60
CA SER A 700 53.68 -13.52 7.98
C SER A 700 52.80 -13.91 9.16
N THR A 701 51.89 -14.84 9.04
CA THR A 701 51.98 -16.27 8.76
C THR A 701 50.56 -16.89 8.76
N GLU A 702 50.32 -17.71 7.77
CA GLU A 702 49.35 -18.80 7.83
C GLU A 702 49.59 -19.76 8.97
N PRO A 703 48.65 -20.51 9.42
CA PRO A 703 48.71 -21.96 9.13
C PRO A 703 47.41 -22.63 8.73
N THR A 704 47.60 -23.59 7.87
CA THR A 704 46.75 -24.57 7.24
C THR A 704 46.21 -25.66 8.24
N PRO A 705 45.33 -26.54 7.80
CA PRO A 705 44.32 -27.22 8.62
C PRO A 705 44.77 -28.58 9.16
N THR A 706 44.06 -29.09 10.15
CA THR A 706 44.27 -30.47 10.62
C THR A 706 42.93 -31.23 10.73
N THR A 707 42.81 -32.16 9.80
CA THR A 707 42.27 -33.53 9.81
C THR A 707 41.43 -34.01 11.02
N ALA A 708 40.35 -34.67 10.63
CA ALA A 708 39.55 -35.59 11.43
C ALA A 708 40.32 -36.80 11.95
N PRO A 709 39.77 -37.55 12.88
CA PRO A 709 39.71 -39.00 12.71
C PRO A 709 38.32 -39.62 12.87
N THR A 710 38.18 -40.66 12.08
CA THR A 710 37.20 -41.72 12.04
C THR A 710 37.31 -42.68 13.22
N ASP A 711 36.28 -43.51 13.32
CA ASP A 711 36.12 -44.82 13.98
C ASP A 711 35.36 -44.77 15.30
N GLY A 712 34.41 -45.62 15.56
CA GLY A 712 34.04 -46.90 15.03
C GLY A 712 32.99 -47.52 15.93
N GLY A 713 32.09 -48.26 15.33
CA GLY A 713 31.69 -49.59 15.70
C GLY A 713 30.75 -49.84 16.88
N GLY A 714 29.70 -50.59 16.62
CA GLY A 714 29.18 -51.59 17.56
C GLY A 714 27.65 -51.56 17.77
N ASP A 715 26.93 -52.19 16.93
CA ASP A 715 26.18 -53.44 17.13
C ASP A 715 25.17 -53.54 18.30
N GLY A 716 23.99 -54.08 17.96
CA GLY A 716 23.18 -54.90 18.86
C GLY A 716 21.75 -54.45 19.05
N GLY A 717 20.79 -54.84 18.25
CA GLY A 717 20.04 -56.06 18.43
C GLY A 717 18.67 -55.89 19.06
N GLY A 718 17.63 -56.30 18.32
CA GLY A 718 16.51 -57.08 18.88
C GLY A 718 15.25 -56.28 19.24
N GLY A 719 14.19 -56.34 18.43
CA GLY A 719 13.18 -57.36 18.55
C GLY A 719 11.83 -56.88 19.03
N GLY A 720 10.80 -57.13 18.24
CA GLY A 720 9.44 -57.48 18.64
C GLY A 720 8.50 -56.29 18.89
N GLY A 721 7.48 -56.07 18.13
CA GLY A 721 6.35 -56.90 17.80
C GLY A 721 5.12 -56.43 18.53
N GLY A 722 4.03 -56.15 17.80
CA GLY A 722 2.72 -56.18 18.40
C GLY A 722 1.80 -55.00 18.06
N ASP A 723 1.14 -55.07 16.96
CA ASP A 723 -0.24 -54.62 16.77
C ASP A 723 -1.18 -55.53 17.55
N PRO A 724 -2.48 -55.27 17.83
CA PRO A 724 -3.47 -54.39 17.20
C PRO A 724 -4.49 -53.83 18.20
N GLY A 725 -5.38 -52.95 17.66
CA GLY A 725 -6.79 -53.07 18.00
C GLY A 725 -7.52 -51.87 18.61
N THR A 726 -8.34 -51.29 17.75
CA THR A 726 -9.73 -50.87 18.01
C THR A 726 -10.09 -50.06 19.26
N GLY A 727 -10.70 -48.94 19.02
CA GLY A 727 -11.55 -48.16 19.91
C GLY A 727 -11.85 -46.79 19.29
#